data_aba88794ff32cb89c95e8ca86f0783dd
#
_entry.id   aba88794ff32cb89c95e8ca86f0783dd
#
_cell.length_a   1.000
_cell.length_b   1.000
_cell.length_c   1.000
_cell.angle_alpha   90.00
_cell.angle_beta   90.00
_cell.angle_gamma   90.00
#
_symmetry.space_group_name_H-M   'P 1'
#
loop_
_entity.id
_entity.type
_entity.pdbx_description
1 polymer ?
#
loop_
_entity_poly.entity_id
_entity_poly.type
_entity_poly.pdbx_seq_one_letter_code
_entity_poly.pdbx_strand_id
1 'polypeptide(L)'
;MGLKLIYKMQNVGRKMKKKKQILFDSVHKQVLNIQGILLKKAKIAKKTCVCAYKCIKDRVCLIFRLIKRIILKVIKFTVENFTIIMYVGFSLLFWALLIMLIFYERMGEVDTALKYILFPIYSFSALFSGRMAKNKIDHRIMVVLKREPESRWAKRKEIIENRNIEKINISDKEYMVAGIPFIVDKEDIYVDNSESHSLIIGSTGSGKTRRLVLPLLNILARAGQSVVATDPKGELYSKTSKLYNDLGYKVISINLRNPEKGNAWNPLDIPYEFYKLGNRDKAIELIYDLGLNIFFDKSNTNADPFWERSASNYFSGLVLALFEDASENEINLNSIINMSAKGKEKIGEKTYIQEFFNLKDKTNISYASASGTVNAPSETQGGILSVFEQKLTTFSSKTELSKMLAYSDFKMGNIGSEKTIVYIIMQDEKSTYHPLVSAFIKQCYEVLIGTAQEYKGRLPIRTNFVLDEFANLPPISDMSNMITAARSRNIRLNLIIQGSEQLSAQYGKETAEVIKGNCTNWFFLISKELQLLKDISELCGNTEVRTGFNEYREKPLISVSQLQRFEIGEILIRRDREHPYKAFLPDISEYTYWTQENGIDEVVNKRDEVHIFDIQEYVKKVKKEKMEAFMREQGFNTQKVSSDVGAIKKQPEMKVDELIKKIDKKIKEIEDEEEKNKNRKKRNKNKRNKNSGK
;
A
#
# COMPACT_ATOMS: atom_id res chain seq x y z
N MET A 1 85.27 43.38 -52.22
CA MET A 1 84.40 44.31 -51.53
C MET A 1 82.90 43.95 -51.67
N GLY A 2 82.46 43.15 -52.66
CA GLY A 2 81.04 42.80 -52.96
C GLY A 2 80.41 41.81 -51.99
N LEU A 3 81.08 40.77 -51.47
CA LEU A 3 80.55 39.73 -50.64
C LEU A 3 80.13 40.20 -49.19
N LYS A 4 80.82 41.21 -48.67
CA LYS A 4 80.46 41.82 -47.33
C LYS A 4 79.20 42.68 -47.38
N LEU A 5 78.89 43.24 -48.58
CA LEU A 5 77.67 44.03 -48.75
C LEU A 5 76.43 43.15 -48.82
N ILE A 6 76.51 42.01 -49.52
CA ILE A 6 75.43 41.06 -49.71
C ILE A 6 75.06 40.43 -48.33
N TYR A 7 76.06 40.07 -47.53
CA TYR A 7 75.80 39.52 -46.16
C TYR A 7 75.17 40.55 -45.19
N LYS A 8 75.54 41.86 -45.33
CA LYS A 8 74.92 42.94 -44.58
C LYS A 8 73.47 43.15 -45.03
N MET A 9 73.18 43.10 -46.31
CA MET A 9 71.80 43.24 -46.80
C MET A 9 70.94 42.06 -46.45
N GLN A 10 71.44 40.83 -46.46
CA GLN A 10 70.71 39.64 -46.03
C GLN A 10 70.38 39.71 -44.47
N ASN A 11 71.31 40.20 -43.67
CA ASN A 11 71.06 40.36 -42.23
C ASN A 11 70.07 41.48 -41.92
N VAL A 12 70.06 42.58 -42.70
CA VAL A 12 69.05 43.63 -42.56
C VAL A 12 67.69 43.09 -43.02
N GLY A 13 67.62 42.29 -44.08
CA GLY A 13 66.36 41.66 -44.48
C GLY A 13 65.81 40.69 -43.46
N ARG A 14 66.69 39.88 -42.84
CA ARG A 14 66.23 38.99 -41.70
C ARG A 14 65.78 39.75 -40.48
N LYS A 15 66.44 40.86 -40.10
CA LYS A 15 65.99 41.72 -39.00
C LYS A 15 64.69 42.45 -39.31
N MET A 16 64.44 42.86 -40.53
CA MET A 16 63.19 43.48 -40.95
C MET A 16 62.04 42.44 -40.98
N LYS A 17 62.28 41.18 -41.48
CA LYS A 17 61.28 40.11 -41.38
C LYS A 17 60.92 39.78 -39.94
N LYS A 18 61.91 39.71 -39.04
CA LYS A 18 61.67 39.44 -37.62
C LYS A 18 60.87 40.58 -36.94
N LYS A 19 61.19 41.86 -37.26
CA LYS A 19 60.42 43.01 -36.78
C LYS A 19 58.98 43.05 -37.32
N LYS A 20 58.78 42.72 -38.62
CA LYS A 20 57.44 42.58 -39.20
C LYS A 20 56.62 41.46 -38.54
N GLN A 21 57.26 40.32 -38.26
CA GLN A 21 56.61 39.21 -37.57
C GLN A 21 56.16 39.60 -36.17
N ILE A 22 57.02 40.22 -35.39
CA ILE A 22 56.70 40.68 -34.01
C ILE A 22 55.59 41.74 -34.03
N LEU A 23 55.61 42.65 -35.03
CA LEU A 23 54.55 43.63 -35.19
C LEU A 23 53.22 43.00 -35.53
N PHE A 24 53.24 41.99 -36.47
CA PHE A 24 52.04 41.23 -36.86
C PHE A 24 51.46 40.47 -35.69
N ASP A 25 52.27 39.77 -34.90
CA ASP A 25 51.84 39.02 -33.73
C ASP A 25 51.26 39.92 -32.63
N SER A 26 51.89 41.13 -32.47
CA SER A 26 51.39 42.15 -31.52
C SER A 26 50.01 42.68 -31.93
N VAL A 27 49.87 43.01 -33.23
CA VAL A 27 48.57 43.50 -33.77
C VAL A 27 47.51 42.41 -33.71
N HIS A 28 47.87 41.15 -34.06
CA HIS A 28 46.96 40.03 -33.97
C HIS A 28 46.47 39.78 -32.55
N LYS A 29 47.37 39.89 -31.54
CA LYS A 29 47.02 39.74 -30.12
C LYS A 29 46.10 40.87 -29.66
N GLN A 30 46.32 42.11 -30.15
CA GLN A 30 45.43 43.24 -29.86
C GLN A 30 44.05 43.08 -30.52
N VAL A 31 43.96 42.57 -31.73
CA VAL A 31 42.69 42.27 -32.43
C VAL A 31 41.90 41.19 -31.74
N LEU A 32 42.55 40.09 -31.29
CA LEU A 32 41.90 39.04 -30.47
C LEU A 32 41.38 39.57 -29.12
N ASN A 33 42.15 40.45 -28.49
CA ASN A 33 41.72 41.07 -27.24
C ASN A 33 40.51 42.01 -27.42
N ILE A 34 40.48 42.78 -28.51
CA ILE A 34 39.34 43.62 -28.89
C ILE A 34 38.12 42.79 -29.20
N GLN A 35 38.29 41.67 -29.98
CA GLN A 35 37.20 40.73 -30.24
C GLN A 35 36.65 40.10 -28.96
N GLY A 36 37.52 39.74 -27.99
CA GLY A 36 37.12 39.22 -26.70
C GLY A 36 36.30 40.23 -25.88
N ILE A 37 36.71 41.52 -25.92
CA ILE A 37 35.98 42.61 -25.24
C ILE A 37 34.61 42.87 -25.91
N LEU A 38 34.58 42.87 -27.24
CA LEU A 38 33.33 43.04 -28.02
C LEU A 38 32.35 41.92 -27.76
N LEU A 39 32.81 40.67 -27.71
CA LEU A 39 31.99 39.49 -27.39
C LEU A 39 31.46 39.55 -25.96
N LYS A 40 32.30 40.01 -24.98
CA LYS A 40 31.82 40.23 -23.60
C LYS A 40 30.76 41.34 -23.54
N LYS A 41 30.99 42.48 -24.22
CA LYS A 41 30.02 43.57 -24.30
C LYS A 41 28.72 43.14 -25.00
N ALA A 42 28.82 42.35 -26.07
CA ALA A 42 27.62 41.80 -26.76
C ALA A 42 26.83 40.80 -25.89
N LYS A 43 27.51 39.95 -25.09
CA LYS A 43 26.83 39.07 -24.10
C LYS A 43 26.15 39.89 -23.01
N ILE A 44 26.75 40.93 -22.51
CA ILE A 44 26.16 41.84 -21.49
C ILE A 44 24.96 42.59 -22.11
N ALA A 45 25.08 43.14 -23.31
CA ALA A 45 24.00 43.80 -24.02
C ALA A 45 22.81 42.85 -24.28
N LYS A 46 23.08 41.59 -24.67
CA LYS A 46 22.04 40.59 -24.84
C LYS A 46 21.31 40.25 -23.51
N LYS A 47 22.08 40.16 -22.41
CA LYS A 47 21.49 39.92 -21.08
C LYS A 47 20.66 41.12 -20.60
N THR A 48 21.10 42.32 -20.86
CA THR A 48 20.40 43.58 -20.53
C THR A 48 19.12 43.72 -21.37
N CYS A 49 19.18 43.41 -22.67
CA CYS A 49 18.02 43.41 -23.56
C CYS A 49 16.96 42.36 -23.14
N VAL A 50 17.37 41.16 -22.73
CA VAL A 50 16.45 40.16 -22.23
C VAL A 50 15.78 40.56 -20.92
N CYS A 51 16.56 41.20 -19.99
CA CYS A 51 16.00 41.75 -18.77
C CYS A 51 15.05 42.93 -19.05
N ALA A 52 15.39 43.83 -19.95
CA ALA A 52 14.55 44.93 -20.36
C ALA A 52 13.24 44.42 -21.03
N TYR A 53 13.35 43.45 -21.92
CA TYR A 53 12.19 42.82 -22.54
C TYR A 53 11.27 42.17 -21.51
N LYS A 54 11.82 41.42 -20.51
CA LYS A 54 11.06 40.80 -19.43
C LYS A 54 10.37 41.86 -18.58
N CYS A 55 11.07 42.95 -18.22
CA CYS A 55 10.53 44.05 -17.45
C CYS A 55 9.41 44.78 -18.21
N ILE A 56 9.58 45.02 -19.52
CA ILE A 56 8.55 45.62 -20.38
C ILE A 56 7.34 44.68 -20.46
N LYS A 57 7.57 43.39 -20.68
CA LYS A 57 6.48 42.37 -20.73
C LYS A 57 5.69 42.32 -19.43
N ASP A 58 6.39 42.38 -18.28
CA ASP A 58 5.73 42.35 -16.97
C ASP A 58 4.95 43.66 -16.71
N ARG A 59 5.48 44.81 -17.12
CA ARG A 59 4.75 46.10 -17.06
C ARG A 59 3.57 46.14 -17.99
N VAL A 60 3.71 45.65 -19.21
CA VAL A 60 2.59 45.55 -20.16
C VAL A 60 1.53 44.60 -19.62
N CYS A 61 1.89 43.44 -19.04
CA CYS A 61 0.95 42.54 -18.36
C CYS A 61 0.25 43.22 -17.18
N LEU A 62 0.97 44.02 -16.41
CA LEU A 62 0.38 44.78 -15.29
C LEU A 62 -0.62 45.82 -15.79
N ILE A 63 -0.24 46.58 -16.84
CA ILE A 63 -1.13 47.56 -17.49
C ILE A 63 -2.37 46.87 -18.05
N PHE A 64 -2.24 45.73 -18.74
CA PHE A 64 -3.38 44.95 -19.21
C PHE A 64 -4.30 44.50 -18.08
N ARG A 65 -3.75 44.05 -16.94
CA ARG A 65 -4.53 43.69 -15.74
C ARG A 65 -5.24 44.92 -15.14
N LEU A 66 -4.59 46.06 -15.12
CA LEU A 66 -5.17 47.31 -14.65
C LEU A 66 -6.28 47.78 -15.57
N ILE A 67 -6.04 47.80 -16.89
CA ILE A 67 -7.04 48.14 -17.91
C ILE A 67 -8.23 47.16 -17.79
N LYS A 68 -7.99 45.86 -17.68
CA LYS A 68 -9.04 44.87 -17.47
C LYS A 68 -9.85 45.13 -16.19
N ARG A 69 -9.18 45.50 -15.09
CA ARG A 69 -9.87 45.88 -13.84
C ARG A 69 -10.68 47.18 -13.98
N ILE A 70 -10.16 48.18 -14.70
CA ILE A 70 -10.85 49.44 -14.96
C ILE A 70 -12.05 49.20 -15.88
N ILE A 71 -11.87 48.45 -16.95
CA ILE A 71 -12.96 48.07 -17.87
C ILE A 71 -14.06 47.31 -17.11
N LEU A 72 -13.68 46.34 -16.27
CA LEU A 72 -14.63 45.59 -15.45
C LEU A 72 -15.35 46.49 -14.44
N LYS A 73 -14.65 47.45 -13.83
CA LYS A 73 -15.26 48.44 -12.92
C LYS A 73 -16.21 49.39 -13.69
N VAL A 74 -15.81 49.85 -14.88
CA VAL A 74 -16.66 50.70 -15.75
C VAL A 74 -17.88 49.93 -16.24
N ILE A 75 -17.71 48.69 -16.70
CA ILE A 75 -18.82 47.80 -17.09
C ILE A 75 -19.73 47.57 -15.89
N LYS A 76 -19.18 47.26 -14.73
CA LYS A 76 -19.95 47.08 -13.50
C LYS A 76 -20.74 48.35 -13.13
N PHE A 77 -20.06 49.50 -13.14
CA PHE A 77 -20.68 50.82 -12.88
C PHE A 77 -21.77 51.15 -13.93
N THR A 78 -21.50 50.90 -15.23
CA THR A 78 -22.44 51.16 -16.30
C THR A 78 -23.64 50.24 -16.21
N VAL A 79 -23.43 48.94 -15.86
CA VAL A 79 -24.51 47.96 -15.67
C VAL A 79 -25.30 48.25 -14.40
N GLU A 80 -24.62 48.57 -13.29
CA GLU A 80 -25.27 48.96 -12.02
C GLU A 80 -26.10 50.22 -12.19
N ASN A 81 -25.67 51.17 -13.04
CA ASN A 81 -26.35 52.43 -13.30
C ASN A 81 -27.17 52.44 -14.61
N PHE A 82 -27.07 51.39 -15.46
CA PHE A 82 -27.79 51.32 -16.73
C PHE A 82 -29.31 51.41 -16.53
N THR A 83 -29.80 50.75 -15.50
CA THR A 83 -31.22 50.85 -15.11
C THR A 83 -31.59 52.23 -14.60
N ILE A 84 -30.66 52.93 -13.91
CA ILE A 84 -30.87 54.32 -13.48
C ILE A 84 -30.80 55.24 -14.70
N ILE A 85 -29.86 55.05 -15.61
CA ILE A 85 -29.68 55.80 -16.86
C ILE A 85 -30.92 55.60 -17.77
N MET A 86 -31.37 54.34 -17.94
CA MET A 86 -32.59 54.03 -18.68
C MET A 86 -33.81 54.62 -18.01
N TYR A 87 -33.87 54.56 -16.66
CA TYR A 87 -34.96 55.15 -15.90
C TYR A 87 -34.99 56.68 -16.04
N VAL A 88 -33.84 57.35 -15.90
CA VAL A 88 -33.70 58.80 -16.11
C VAL A 88 -34.01 59.16 -17.55
N GLY A 89 -33.54 58.38 -18.53
CA GLY A 89 -33.87 58.58 -19.95
C GLY A 89 -35.38 58.43 -20.26
N PHE A 90 -36.01 57.38 -19.74
CA PHE A 90 -37.47 57.21 -19.87
C PHE A 90 -38.25 58.30 -19.14
N SER A 91 -37.78 58.71 -17.96
CA SER A 91 -38.39 59.81 -17.19
C SER A 91 -38.29 61.14 -17.96
N LEU A 92 -37.13 61.47 -18.54
CA LEU A 92 -36.91 62.66 -19.35
C LEU A 92 -37.75 62.63 -20.61
N LEU A 93 -37.86 61.52 -21.31
CA LEU A 93 -38.70 61.33 -22.49
C LEU A 93 -40.19 61.51 -22.14
N PHE A 94 -40.60 60.98 -21.02
CA PHE A 94 -41.90 61.13 -20.45
C PHE A 94 -42.25 62.60 -20.13
N TRP A 95 -41.32 63.33 -19.47
CA TRP A 95 -41.48 64.75 -19.20
C TRP A 95 -41.48 65.56 -20.46
N ALA A 96 -40.70 65.21 -21.48
CA ALA A 96 -40.72 65.86 -22.79
C ALA A 96 -42.09 65.64 -23.52
N LEU A 97 -42.63 64.42 -23.47
CA LEU A 97 -43.93 64.06 -23.94
C LEU A 97 -45.05 64.79 -23.16
N LEU A 98 -44.92 64.91 -21.85
CA LEU A 98 -45.88 65.66 -21.04
C LEU A 98 -45.87 67.15 -21.32
N ILE A 99 -44.68 67.74 -21.50
CA ILE A 99 -44.54 69.17 -21.92
C ILE A 99 -45.12 69.34 -23.29
N MET A 100 -44.92 68.40 -24.21
CA MET A 100 -45.54 68.45 -25.55
C MET A 100 -47.07 68.35 -25.49
N LEU A 101 -47.61 67.48 -24.61
CA LEU A 101 -49.06 67.42 -24.35
C LEU A 101 -49.63 68.67 -23.72
N ILE A 102 -48.93 69.34 -22.80
CA ILE A 102 -49.30 70.59 -22.19
C ILE A 102 -49.28 71.71 -23.23
N PHE A 103 -48.33 71.73 -24.17
CA PHE A 103 -48.32 72.66 -25.30
C PHE A 103 -49.48 72.41 -26.23
N TYR A 104 -49.87 71.13 -26.47
CA TYR A 104 -51.03 70.77 -27.25
C TYR A 104 -52.39 71.17 -26.59
N GLU A 105 -52.38 71.17 -25.24
CA GLU A 105 -53.55 71.57 -24.43
C GLU A 105 -53.89 73.03 -24.52
N ARG A 106 -52.92 73.92 -24.80
CA ARG A 106 -53.17 75.31 -25.13
C ARG A 106 -53.97 75.48 -26.45
N MET A 107 -54.11 74.38 -27.21
CA MET A 107 -54.92 74.30 -28.42
C MET A 107 -56.30 73.65 -28.22
N GLY A 108 -56.67 73.25 -26.99
CA GLY A 108 -58.07 73.01 -26.62
C GLY A 108 -58.62 71.58 -26.70
N GLU A 109 -57.80 70.54 -26.76
CA GLU A 109 -58.33 69.22 -27.11
C GLU A 109 -58.19 68.08 -26.06
N VAL A 110 -57.71 68.26 -24.78
CA VAL A 110 -57.57 67.14 -23.82
C VAL A 110 -57.97 67.49 -22.40
N ASP A 111 -58.86 66.65 -21.80
CA ASP A 111 -59.41 66.79 -20.45
C ASP A 111 -58.29 66.70 -19.34
N THR A 112 -58.17 67.72 -18.50
CA THR A 112 -57.18 67.95 -17.47
C THR A 112 -57.22 66.87 -16.37
N ALA A 113 -58.44 66.35 -16.07
CA ALA A 113 -58.58 65.31 -15.03
C ALA A 113 -57.92 63.98 -15.37
N LEU A 114 -57.88 63.62 -16.67
CA LEU A 114 -57.29 62.40 -17.15
C LEU A 114 -55.74 62.38 -16.98
N LYS A 115 -55.08 63.52 -17.02
CA LYS A 115 -53.63 63.69 -16.89
C LYS A 115 -53.18 63.49 -15.48
N TYR A 116 -53.93 63.96 -14.49
CA TYR A 116 -53.60 63.77 -13.06
C TYR A 116 -53.71 62.30 -12.59
N ILE A 117 -54.51 61.49 -13.28
CA ILE A 117 -54.67 60.04 -12.97
C ILE A 117 -53.63 59.25 -13.71
N LEU A 118 -53.30 59.49 -14.95
CA LEU A 118 -52.38 58.72 -15.75
C LEU A 118 -50.89 58.92 -15.34
N PHE A 119 -50.53 60.12 -14.90
CA PHE A 119 -49.18 60.49 -14.50
C PHE A 119 -48.60 59.61 -13.34
N PRO A 120 -49.26 59.44 -12.20
CA PRO A 120 -48.77 58.59 -11.15
C PRO A 120 -48.73 57.11 -11.59
N ILE A 121 -49.67 56.60 -12.36
CA ILE A 121 -49.76 55.25 -12.85
C ILE A 121 -48.56 54.93 -13.76
N TYR A 122 -48.25 55.79 -14.73
CA TYR A 122 -47.07 55.59 -15.59
C TYR A 122 -45.74 55.75 -14.87
N SER A 123 -45.65 56.69 -13.95
CA SER A 123 -44.42 56.85 -13.09
C SER A 123 -44.15 55.64 -12.19
N PHE A 124 -45.22 55.09 -11.60
CA PHE A 124 -45.15 53.91 -10.79
C PHE A 124 -44.80 52.66 -11.62
N SER A 125 -45.37 52.47 -12.79
CA SER A 125 -45.08 51.40 -13.74
C SER A 125 -43.64 51.46 -14.25
N ALA A 126 -43.09 52.61 -14.53
CA ALA A 126 -41.73 52.83 -14.99
C ALA A 126 -40.71 52.50 -13.83
N LEU A 127 -41.00 52.95 -12.61
CA LEU A 127 -40.24 52.63 -11.40
C LEU A 127 -40.20 51.13 -11.12
N PHE A 128 -41.38 50.48 -11.21
CA PHE A 128 -41.50 49.04 -10.95
C PHE A 128 -40.79 48.20 -12.00
N SER A 129 -40.91 48.55 -13.27
CA SER A 129 -40.24 47.88 -14.38
C SER A 129 -38.72 48.05 -14.34
N GLY A 130 -38.25 49.26 -13.98
CA GLY A 130 -36.80 49.51 -13.78
C GLY A 130 -36.20 48.69 -12.62
N ARG A 131 -36.96 48.55 -11.53
CA ARG A 131 -36.53 47.77 -10.38
C ARG A 131 -36.52 46.27 -10.67
N MET A 132 -37.49 45.74 -11.40
CA MET A 132 -37.51 44.34 -11.85
C MET A 132 -36.39 44.04 -12.88
N ALA A 133 -36.13 44.95 -13.80
CA ALA A 133 -35.04 44.82 -14.77
C ALA A 133 -33.68 44.81 -14.05
N LYS A 134 -33.48 45.72 -13.08
CA LYS A 134 -32.25 45.74 -12.24
C LYS A 134 -32.05 44.41 -11.51
N ASN A 135 -33.06 43.91 -10.82
CA ASN A 135 -32.95 42.66 -10.08
C ASN A 135 -32.65 41.45 -11.01
N LYS A 136 -33.23 41.39 -12.19
CA LYS A 136 -32.93 40.34 -13.19
C LYS A 136 -31.50 40.42 -13.72
N ILE A 137 -31.00 41.64 -13.97
CA ILE A 137 -29.64 41.88 -14.48
C ILE A 137 -28.62 41.58 -13.38
N ASP A 138 -28.82 42.06 -12.15
CA ASP A 138 -27.96 41.80 -11.01
C ASP A 138 -27.90 40.31 -10.70
N HIS A 139 -29.01 39.60 -10.73
CA HIS A 139 -29.06 38.15 -10.55
C HIS A 139 -28.28 37.40 -11.65
N ARG A 140 -28.44 37.80 -12.93
CA ARG A 140 -27.72 37.19 -14.06
C ARG A 140 -26.21 37.44 -14.00
N ILE A 141 -25.80 38.66 -13.62
CA ILE A 141 -24.38 39.03 -13.50
C ILE A 141 -23.72 38.33 -12.30
N MET A 142 -24.41 38.24 -11.17
CA MET A 142 -23.91 37.49 -9.99
C MET A 142 -23.76 36.01 -10.31
N VAL A 143 -24.68 35.44 -11.06
CA VAL A 143 -24.63 34.04 -11.47
C VAL A 143 -23.46 33.79 -12.44
N VAL A 144 -23.25 34.70 -13.42
CA VAL A 144 -22.14 34.58 -14.41
C VAL A 144 -20.75 34.84 -13.79
N LEU A 145 -20.64 35.75 -12.80
CA LEU A 145 -19.37 36.10 -12.17
C LEU A 145 -18.97 35.18 -11.01
N LYS A 146 -19.90 34.43 -10.43
CA LYS A 146 -19.66 33.53 -9.29
C LYS A 146 -19.64 32.04 -9.64
N ARG A 147 -19.98 31.64 -10.85
CA ARG A 147 -19.91 30.23 -11.23
C ARG A 147 -18.49 29.85 -11.58
N GLU A 148 -17.73 29.41 -10.55
CA GLU A 148 -16.68 28.44 -10.79
C GLU A 148 -17.37 27.11 -11.12
N PRO A 149 -16.93 26.39 -12.17
CA PRO A 149 -17.51 25.08 -12.45
C PRO A 149 -17.31 24.20 -11.22
N GLU A 150 -18.31 23.41 -10.84
CA GLU A 150 -18.28 22.54 -9.67
C GLU A 150 -17.05 21.63 -9.68
N SER A 151 -16.68 21.13 -10.86
CA SER A 151 -15.45 20.39 -11.06
C SER A 151 -14.71 20.84 -12.31
N ARG A 152 -13.38 20.80 -12.25
CA ARG A 152 -12.47 21.11 -13.34
C ARG A 152 -11.19 20.28 -13.23
N TRP A 153 -10.44 20.21 -14.32
CA TRP A 153 -9.10 19.65 -14.29
C TRP A 153 -8.14 20.52 -13.45
N ALA A 154 -7.33 19.87 -12.63
CA ALA A 154 -6.21 20.52 -11.99
C ALA A 154 -5.23 21.05 -13.05
N LYS A 155 -4.70 22.24 -12.83
CA LYS A 155 -3.62 22.78 -13.69
C LYS A 155 -2.30 22.21 -13.20
N ARG A 156 -1.40 21.93 -14.15
CA ARG A 156 -0.03 21.48 -13.82
C ARG A 156 0.64 22.31 -12.72
N LYS A 157 0.43 23.61 -12.73
CA LYS A 157 0.99 24.52 -11.72
C LYS A 157 0.44 24.25 -10.31
N GLU A 158 -0.82 23.90 -10.20
CA GLU A 158 -1.45 23.55 -8.91
C GLU A 158 -0.86 22.27 -8.31
N ILE A 159 -0.56 21.30 -9.17
CA ILE A 159 0.13 20.07 -8.74
C ILE A 159 1.56 20.38 -8.27
N ILE A 160 2.33 21.15 -9.04
CA ILE A 160 3.73 21.50 -8.73
C ILE A 160 3.83 22.37 -7.47
N GLU A 161 2.87 23.26 -7.22
CA GLU A 161 2.83 24.15 -6.06
C GLU A 161 2.23 23.48 -4.81
N ASN A 162 1.79 22.24 -4.91
CA ASN A 162 1.28 21.49 -3.76
C ASN A 162 2.41 21.15 -2.78
N ARG A 163 2.20 21.46 -1.51
CA ARG A 163 3.22 21.28 -0.44
C ARG A 163 3.71 19.83 -0.25
N ASN A 164 2.94 18.85 -0.72
CA ASN A 164 3.27 17.42 -0.58
C ASN A 164 3.91 16.86 -1.86
N ILE A 165 3.94 17.65 -2.93
CA ILE A 165 4.57 17.27 -4.20
C ILE A 165 5.94 17.92 -4.24
N GLU A 166 6.95 17.08 -4.31
CA GLU A 166 8.33 17.52 -4.34
C GLU A 166 9.00 17.09 -5.63
N LYS A 167 9.98 17.88 -6.03
CA LYS A 167 10.74 17.69 -7.27
C LYS A 167 12.00 16.91 -6.98
N ILE A 168 12.27 15.89 -7.76
CA ILE A 168 13.54 15.16 -7.83
C ILE A 168 14.12 15.29 -9.24
N ASN A 169 15.44 15.31 -9.36
CA ASN A 169 16.10 15.24 -10.65
C ASN A 169 16.54 13.80 -10.92
N ILE A 170 16.19 13.27 -12.09
CA ILE A 170 16.41 11.87 -12.45
C ILE A 170 17.91 11.52 -12.54
N SER A 171 18.77 12.52 -12.79
CA SER A 171 20.23 12.35 -12.88
C SER A 171 20.93 12.21 -11.53
N ASP A 172 20.25 12.57 -10.42
CA ASP A 172 20.80 12.47 -9.09
C ASP A 172 20.92 10.99 -8.68
N LYS A 173 22.01 10.66 -7.99
CA LYS A 173 22.25 9.28 -7.50
C LYS A 173 21.39 8.96 -6.28
N GLU A 174 21.16 9.93 -5.44
CA GLU A 174 20.39 9.82 -4.20
C GLU A 174 19.29 10.88 -4.16
N TYR A 175 18.15 10.52 -3.60
CA TYR A 175 17.01 11.41 -3.46
C TYR A 175 16.69 11.66 -1.99
N MET A 176 16.36 12.90 -1.66
CA MET A 176 15.94 13.27 -0.30
C MET A 176 14.47 12.89 -0.03
N VAL A 177 13.70 12.67 -1.07
CA VAL A 177 12.26 12.45 -1.03
C VAL A 177 11.86 11.32 -1.98
N ALA A 178 10.76 10.63 -1.67
CA ALA A 178 10.26 9.57 -2.52
C ALA A 178 8.74 9.42 -2.48
N GLY A 179 8.19 9.00 -3.61
CA GLY A 179 6.78 8.67 -3.76
C GLY A 179 6.43 8.32 -5.19
N ILE A 180 5.15 8.07 -5.43
CA ILE A 180 4.65 7.78 -6.77
C ILE A 180 4.80 9.04 -7.64
N PRO A 181 5.28 8.92 -8.89
CA PRO A 181 5.38 10.05 -9.81
C PRO A 181 4.00 10.55 -10.23
N PHE A 182 3.80 11.87 -10.16
CA PHE A 182 2.63 12.59 -10.65
C PHE A 182 2.89 13.23 -12.01
N ILE A 183 4.09 13.77 -12.19
CA ILE A 183 4.53 14.41 -13.43
C ILE A 183 5.97 14.00 -13.68
N VAL A 184 6.26 13.62 -14.92
CA VAL A 184 7.61 13.36 -15.40
C VAL A 184 7.91 14.32 -16.54
N ASP A 185 9.00 15.06 -16.43
CA ASP A 185 9.35 16.14 -17.32
C ASP A 185 10.83 16.08 -17.66
N LYS A 186 11.19 15.31 -18.69
CA LYS A 186 12.56 15.03 -19.11
C LYS A 186 13.45 14.52 -17.96
N GLU A 187 14.10 15.45 -17.24
CA GLU A 187 14.99 15.15 -16.11
C GLU A 187 14.34 15.38 -14.73
N ASP A 188 13.16 15.98 -14.70
CA ASP A 188 12.47 16.34 -13.47
C ASP A 188 11.27 15.42 -13.24
N ILE A 189 11.20 14.83 -12.05
CA ILE A 189 10.06 14.04 -11.61
C ILE A 189 9.44 14.74 -10.40
N TYR A 190 8.14 14.91 -10.41
CA TYR A 190 7.37 15.43 -9.29
C TYR A 190 6.66 14.27 -8.60
N VAL A 191 7.01 14.03 -7.34
CA VAL A 191 6.55 12.86 -6.56
C VAL A 191 5.74 13.29 -5.34
N ASP A 192 4.79 12.46 -4.91
CA ASP A 192 4.09 12.65 -3.64
C ASP A 192 4.92 12.12 -2.47
N ASN A 193 5.52 13.03 -1.70
CA ASN A 193 6.30 12.70 -0.50
C ASN A 193 5.44 12.59 0.78
N SER A 194 4.14 12.73 0.68
CA SER A 194 3.24 12.59 1.83
C SER A 194 3.25 11.16 2.42
N GLU A 195 2.61 10.98 3.56
CA GLU A 195 2.39 9.67 4.18
C GLU A 195 1.19 8.92 3.59
N SER A 196 0.60 9.44 2.53
CA SER A 196 -0.65 8.94 1.94
C SER A 196 -0.47 7.56 1.32
N HIS A 197 -1.47 6.72 1.52
CA HIS A 197 -1.59 5.46 0.78
C HIS A 197 -2.09 5.70 -0.63
N SER A 198 -1.76 4.79 -1.52
CA SER A 198 -2.09 4.91 -2.94
C SER A 198 -2.80 3.67 -3.46
N LEU A 199 -3.79 3.88 -4.31
CA LEU A 199 -4.52 2.85 -5.04
C LEU A 199 -4.25 2.99 -6.54
N ILE A 200 -3.63 2.00 -7.12
CA ILE A 200 -3.30 1.94 -8.55
C ILE A 200 -4.25 0.96 -9.21
N ILE A 201 -5.06 1.44 -10.15
CA ILE A 201 -6.10 0.65 -10.80
C ILE A 201 -5.82 0.57 -12.30
N GLY A 202 -5.79 -0.64 -12.81
CA GLY A 202 -5.66 -0.83 -14.26
C GLY A 202 -5.72 -2.29 -14.67
N SER A 203 -6.34 -2.57 -15.79
CA SER A 203 -6.41 -3.93 -16.35
C SER A 203 -5.03 -4.49 -16.72
N THR A 204 -4.94 -5.78 -16.99
CA THR A 204 -3.72 -6.41 -17.49
C THR A 204 -3.28 -5.74 -18.80
N GLY A 205 -1.99 -5.44 -18.94
CA GLY A 205 -1.42 -4.75 -20.11
C GLY A 205 -1.62 -3.23 -20.12
N SER A 206 -2.20 -2.62 -19.09
CA SER A 206 -2.38 -1.16 -18.99
C SER A 206 -1.07 -0.38 -18.74
N GLY A 207 0.02 -1.06 -18.44
CA GLY A 207 1.30 -0.42 -18.16
C GLY A 207 1.57 -0.11 -16.68
N LYS A 208 0.75 -0.59 -15.72
CA LYS A 208 0.93 -0.37 -14.27
C LYS A 208 2.37 -0.60 -13.82
N THR A 209 2.89 -1.80 -14.09
CA THR A 209 4.23 -2.20 -13.65
C THR A 209 5.31 -1.32 -14.26
N ARG A 210 5.28 -1.09 -15.57
CA ARG A 210 6.34 -0.37 -16.30
C ARG A 210 6.31 1.15 -16.11
N ARG A 211 5.14 1.76 -15.85
CA ARG A 211 4.97 3.22 -15.78
C ARG A 211 4.81 3.76 -14.37
N LEU A 212 4.42 2.92 -13.41
CA LEU A 212 4.21 3.33 -12.01
C LEU A 212 5.06 2.52 -11.03
N VAL A 213 4.98 1.17 -11.06
CA VAL A 213 5.61 0.33 -10.03
C VAL A 213 7.13 0.35 -10.14
N LEU A 214 7.70 0.09 -11.32
CA LEU A 214 9.15 0.11 -11.52
C LEU A 214 9.76 1.51 -11.30
N PRO A 215 9.18 2.61 -11.81
CA PRO A 215 9.64 3.95 -11.45
C PRO A 215 9.56 4.22 -9.95
N LEU A 216 8.48 3.82 -9.27
CA LEU A 216 8.36 3.95 -7.82
C LEU A 216 9.49 3.21 -7.10
N LEU A 217 9.76 1.95 -7.45
CA LEU A 217 10.84 1.16 -6.85
C LEU A 217 12.22 1.81 -7.06
N ASN A 218 12.50 2.37 -8.25
CA ASN A 218 13.72 3.12 -8.52
C ASN A 218 13.86 4.37 -7.64
N ILE A 219 12.76 5.11 -7.45
CA ILE A 219 12.74 6.30 -6.61
C ILE A 219 12.94 5.93 -5.14
N LEU A 220 12.24 4.88 -4.65
CA LEU A 220 12.37 4.40 -3.27
C LEU A 220 13.79 3.92 -2.95
N ALA A 221 14.43 3.21 -3.89
CA ALA A 221 15.80 2.73 -3.75
C ALA A 221 16.79 3.88 -3.53
N ARG A 222 16.73 4.92 -4.39
CA ARG A 222 17.62 6.07 -4.32
C ARG A 222 17.34 6.97 -3.12
N ALA A 223 16.13 6.91 -2.58
CA ALA A 223 15.74 7.66 -1.38
C ALA A 223 16.01 6.91 -0.05
N GLY A 224 16.61 5.73 -0.09
CA GLY A 224 16.95 5.00 1.12
C GLY A 224 15.75 4.43 1.88
N GLN A 225 14.59 4.25 1.24
CA GLN A 225 13.38 3.74 1.88
C GLN A 225 13.25 2.22 1.73
N SER A 226 12.83 1.53 2.78
CA SER A 226 12.60 0.09 2.75
C SER A 226 11.33 -0.27 1.97
N VAL A 227 11.33 -1.47 1.39
CA VAL A 227 10.25 -1.96 0.55
C VAL A 227 9.90 -3.41 0.87
N VAL A 228 8.60 -3.72 0.89
CA VAL A 228 8.06 -5.08 0.84
C VAL A 228 7.18 -5.16 -0.40
N ALA A 229 7.58 -5.93 -1.40
CA ALA A 229 6.90 -5.99 -2.69
C ALA A 229 6.40 -7.39 -3.01
N THR A 230 5.14 -7.52 -3.40
CA THR A 230 4.67 -8.74 -4.08
C THR A 230 5.04 -8.69 -5.54
N ASP A 231 5.59 -9.79 -6.04
CA ASP A 231 6.09 -9.91 -7.42
C ASP A 231 5.52 -11.17 -8.09
N PRO A 232 4.32 -11.10 -8.69
CA PRO A 232 3.64 -12.27 -9.27
C PRO A 232 4.43 -12.94 -10.40
N LYS A 233 5.30 -12.22 -11.08
CA LYS A 233 6.03 -12.69 -12.26
C LYS A 233 7.55 -12.79 -12.08
N GLY A 234 8.09 -12.32 -10.96
CA GLY A 234 9.53 -12.17 -10.77
C GLY A 234 10.12 -10.99 -11.57
N GLU A 235 9.25 -10.12 -12.15
CA GLU A 235 9.70 -8.99 -12.97
C GLU A 235 10.31 -7.88 -12.12
N LEU A 236 9.75 -7.61 -10.94
CA LEU A 236 10.26 -6.58 -10.04
C LEU A 236 11.65 -6.96 -9.54
N TYR A 237 11.84 -8.21 -9.10
CA TYR A 237 13.14 -8.73 -8.69
C TYR A 237 14.16 -8.65 -9.83
N SER A 238 13.82 -9.18 -11.00
CA SER A 238 14.73 -9.24 -12.16
C SER A 238 15.15 -7.87 -12.67
N LYS A 239 14.37 -6.81 -12.42
CA LYS A 239 14.63 -5.46 -12.93
C LYS A 239 15.21 -4.50 -11.90
N THR A 240 15.08 -4.78 -10.61
CA THR A 240 15.46 -3.81 -9.57
C THR A 240 16.38 -4.36 -8.49
N SER A 241 16.53 -5.68 -8.33
CA SER A 241 17.33 -6.27 -7.25
C SER A 241 18.79 -5.82 -7.27
N LYS A 242 19.41 -5.70 -8.45
CA LYS A 242 20.78 -5.22 -8.59
C LYS A 242 20.91 -3.76 -8.16
N LEU A 243 19.99 -2.89 -8.56
CA LEU A 243 19.97 -1.50 -8.12
C LEU A 243 19.95 -1.39 -6.59
N TYR A 244 19.08 -2.15 -5.93
CA TYR A 244 18.99 -2.15 -4.48
C TYR A 244 20.29 -2.66 -3.82
N ASN A 245 20.86 -3.73 -4.34
CA ASN A 245 22.13 -4.26 -3.85
C ASN A 245 23.27 -3.24 -3.99
N ASP A 246 23.38 -2.58 -5.14
CA ASP A 246 24.43 -1.60 -5.42
C ASP A 246 24.29 -0.34 -4.55
N LEU A 247 23.07 -0.02 -4.08
CA LEU A 247 22.79 1.05 -3.11
C LEU A 247 22.92 0.60 -1.65
N GLY A 248 23.43 -0.62 -1.40
CA GLY A 248 23.71 -1.14 -0.07
C GLY A 248 22.51 -1.62 0.72
N TYR A 249 21.43 -2.00 0.05
CA TYR A 249 20.28 -2.63 0.70
C TYR A 249 20.52 -4.10 1.02
N LYS A 250 19.90 -4.56 2.09
CA LYS A 250 19.69 -5.99 2.30
C LYS A 250 18.57 -6.43 1.34
N VAL A 251 18.93 -7.25 0.34
CA VAL A 251 17.97 -7.79 -0.62
C VAL A 251 17.52 -9.16 -0.14
N ILE A 252 16.22 -9.31 0.11
CA ILE A 252 15.58 -10.55 0.55
C ILE A 252 14.61 -11.00 -0.54
N SER A 253 14.68 -12.26 -0.93
CA SER A 253 13.79 -12.86 -1.93
C SER A 253 13.08 -14.09 -1.34
N ILE A 254 11.78 -14.00 -1.11
CA ILE A 254 10.92 -15.13 -0.75
C ILE A 254 10.35 -15.71 -2.03
N ASN A 255 11.06 -16.70 -2.60
CA ASN A 255 10.71 -17.21 -3.92
C ASN A 255 9.83 -18.47 -3.83
N LEU A 256 8.50 -18.29 -3.79
CA LEU A 256 7.54 -19.38 -3.78
C LEU A 256 7.35 -20.05 -5.16
N ARG A 257 7.85 -19.42 -6.24
CA ARG A 257 7.85 -20.00 -7.60
C ARG A 257 8.98 -21.03 -7.75
N ASN A 258 10.18 -20.69 -7.27
CA ASN A 258 11.36 -21.56 -7.25
C ASN A 258 11.94 -21.62 -5.84
N PRO A 259 11.38 -22.44 -4.93
CA PRO A 259 11.76 -22.44 -3.50
C PRO A 259 13.22 -22.78 -3.22
N GLU A 260 13.91 -23.44 -4.14
CA GLU A 260 15.35 -23.73 -4.06
C GLU A 260 16.23 -22.48 -4.09
N LYS A 261 15.67 -21.35 -4.58
CA LYS A 261 16.31 -20.06 -4.71
C LYS A 261 15.77 -19.09 -3.66
N GLY A 262 16.56 -18.07 -3.36
CA GLY A 262 16.12 -17.03 -2.43
C GLY A 262 16.24 -17.41 -0.95
N ASN A 263 15.63 -16.62 -0.09
CA ASN A 263 15.71 -16.72 1.36
C ASN A 263 14.72 -17.75 1.92
N ALA A 264 15.05 -18.29 3.10
CA ALA A 264 14.15 -19.13 3.86
C ALA A 264 13.31 -18.27 4.82
N TRP A 265 12.08 -18.69 5.05
CA TRP A 265 11.15 -18.06 5.98
C TRP A 265 10.23 -19.12 6.58
N ASN A 266 10.24 -19.22 7.91
CA ASN A 266 9.35 -20.09 8.67
C ASN A 266 8.15 -19.27 9.17
N PRO A 267 6.92 -19.63 8.78
CA PRO A 267 5.71 -18.91 9.22
C PRO A 267 5.46 -18.98 10.74
N LEU A 268 6.12 -19.90 11.45
CA LEU A 268 5.97 -20.07 12.89
C LEU A 268 6.98 -19.27 13.72
N ASP A 269 8.05 -18.72 13.13
CA ASP A 269 9.10 -18.01 13.86
C ASP A 269 8.59 -16.77 14.59
N ILE A 270 7.85 -15.91 13.90
CA ILE A 270 7.31 -14.67 14.51
C ILE A 270 6.31 -14.99 15.63
N PRO A 271 5.29 -15.86 15.44
CA PRO A 271 4.45 -16.31 16.54
C PRO A 271 5.24 -16.89 17.70
N TYR A 272 6.29 -17.67 17.44
CA TYR A 272 7.14 -18.26 18.48
C TYR A 272 7.97 -17.20 19.22
N GLU A 273 8.51 -16.21 18.54
CA GLU A 273 9.20 -15.08 19.19
C GLU A 273 8.27 -14.33 20.16
N PHE A 274 7.04 -14.01 19.75
CA PHE A 274 6.06 -13.41 20.65
C PHE A 274 5.73 -14.32 21.83
N TYR A 275 5.61 -15.62 21.61
CA TYR A 275 5.35 -16.60 22.66
C TYR A 275 6.50 -16.62 23.69
N LYS A 276 7.76 -16.65 23.27
CA LYS A 276 8.95 -16.61 24.13
C LYS A 276 9.04 -15.31 24.95
N LEU A 277 8.68 -14.17 24.34
CA LEU A 277 8.66 -12.87 25.01
C LEU A 277 7.50 -12.71 26.00
N GLY A 278 6.64 -13.74 26.18
CA GLY A 278 5.49 -13.71 27.08
C GLY A 278 4.26 -13.02 26.50
N ASN A 279 4.29 -12.53 25.28
CA ASN A 279 3.13 -11.96 24.59
C ASN A 279 2.29 -13.07 23.93
N ARG A 280 1.70 -13.92 24.78
CA ARG A 280 0.98 -15.12 24.34
C ARG A 280 -0.25 -14.80 23.51
N ASP A 281 -0.98 -13.75 23.87
CA ASP A 281 -2.20 -13.36 23.13
C ASP A 281 -1.88 -13.01 21.69
N LYS A 282 -0.79 -12.27 21.46
CA LYS A 282 -0.34 -11.94 20.10
C LYS A 282 0.15 -13.15 19.32
N ALA A 283 0.86 -14.06 19.99
CA ALA A 283 1.27 -15.32 19.39
C ALA A 283 0.05 -16.13 18.90
N ILE A 284 -0.96 -16.27 19.75
CA ILE A 284 -2.21 -16.99 19.46
C ILE A 284 -2.96 -16.33 18.30
N GLU A 285 -3.06 -15.01 18.27
CA GLU A 285 -3.68 -14.25 17.17
C GLU A 285 -3.00 -14.58 15.84
N LEU A 286 -1.67 -14.49 15.78
CA LEU A 286 -0.91 -14.77 14.54
C LEU A 286 -0.99 -16.25 14.11
N ILE A 287 -1.02 -17.19 15.06
CA ILE A 287 -1.24 -18.61 14.75
C ILE A 287 -2.64 -18.82 14.16
N TYR A 288 -3.66 -18.21 14.77
CA TYR A 288 -5.03 -18.31 14.31
C TYR A 288 -5.20 -17.70 12.91
N ASP A 289 -4.61 -16.52 12.67
CA ASP A 289 -4.60 -15.86 11.35
C ASP A 289 -3.93 -16.73 10.29
N LEU A 290 -2.79 -17.35 10.62
CA LEU A 290 -2.10 -18.28 9.74
C LEU A 290 -2.99 -19.49 9.43
N GLY A 291 -3.62 -20.07 10.45
CA GLY A 291 -4.54 -21.19 10.29
C GLY A 291 -5.73 -20.83 9.42
N LEU A 292 -6.38 -19.68 9.65
CA LEU A 292 -7.48 -19.21 8.81
C LEU A 292 -7.04 -19.02 7.35
N ASN A 293 -5.87 -18.41 7.12
CA ASN A 293 -5.36 -18.21 5.76
C ASN A 293 -5.08 -19.55 5.03
N ILE A 294 -4.61 -20.57 5.75
CA ILE A 294 -4.30 -21.89 5.16
C ILE A 294 -5.57 -22.70 4.89
N PHE A 295 -6.49 -22.76 5.86
CA PHE A 295 -7.61 -23.70 5.81
C PHE A 295 -8.87 -23.12 5.18
N PHE A 296 -9.15 -21.81 5.34
CA PHE A 296 -10.39 -21.22 4.90
C PHE A 296 -10.35 -20.82 3.41
N ASP A 297 -11.31 -21.39 2.63
CA ASP A 297 -11.46 -21.10 1.21
C ASP A 297 -12.79 -20.41 0.93
N LYS A 298 -12.76 -19.10 0.73
CA LYS A 298 -13.96 -18.31 0.42
C LYS A 298 -14.62 -18.68 -0.92
N SER A 299 -13.91 -19.32 -1.82
CA SER A 299 -14.46 -19.71 -3.11
C SER A 299 -15.47 -20.85 -2.99
N ASN A 300 -15.43 -21.59 -1.88
CA ASN A 300 -16.32 -22.72 -1.62
C ASN A 300 -17.53 -22.31 -0.77
N THR A 301 -18.40 -21.47 -1.34
CA THR A 301 -19.59 -20.93 -0.65
C THR A 301 -20.60 -21.97 -0.21
N ASN A 302 -20.52 -23.19 -0.72
CA ASN A 302 -21.46 -24.30 -0.43
C ASN A 302 -20.93 -25.28 0.65
N ALA A 303 -19.67 -25.15 1.08
CA ALA A 303 -19.11 -26.00 2.12
C ALA A 303 -19.52 -25.47 3.51
N ASP A 304 -19.78 -26.40 4.44
CA ASP A 304 -19.99 -26.03 5.84
C ASP A 304 -18.65 -25.52 6.43
N PRO A 305 -18.57 -24.27 6.88
CA PRO A 305 -17.37 -23.69 7.49
C PRO A 305 -16.87 -24.43 8.73
N PHE A 306 -17.66 -25.34 9.28
CA PHE A 306 -17.30 -26.14 10.45
C PHE A 306 -15.99 -26.91 10.23
N TRP A 307 -15.84 -27.55 9.08
CA TRP A 307 -14.65 -28.38 8.78
C TRP A 307 -13.38 -27.58 8.73
N GLU A 308 -13.41 -26.44 8.03
CA GLU A 308 -12.25 -25.56 7.88
C GLU A 308 -11.86 -24.88 9.20
N ARG A 309 -12.86 -24.41 9.96
CA ARG A 309 -12.63 -23.82 11.29
C ARG A 309 -12.09 -24.84 12.27
N SER A 310 -12.62 -26.05 12.28
CA SER A 310 -12.14 -27.12 13.16
C SER A 310 -10.71 -27.54 12.80
N ALA A 311 -10.36 -27.60 11.52
CA ALA A 311 -8.99 -27.85 11.06
C ALA A 311 -8.04 -26.71 11.49
N SER A 312 -8.48 -25.45 11.39
CA SER A 312 -7.71 -24.28 11.86
C SER A 312 -7.48 -24.30 13.39
N ASN A 313 -8.51 -24.64 14.16
CA ASN A 313 -8.39 -24.78 15.62
C ASN A 313 -7.44 -25.92 16.00
N TYR A 314 -7.53 -27.05 15.31
CA TYR A 314 -6.61 -28.19 15.50
C TYR A 314 -5.16 -27.78 15.18
N PHE A 315 -4.94 -27.07 14.07
CA PHE A 315 -3.64 -26.50 13.71
C PHE A 315 -3.09 -25.61 14.83
N SER A 316 -3.90 -24.67 15.32
CA SER A 316 -3.52 -23.75 16.39
C SER A 316 -3.14 -24.51 17.69
N GLY A 317 -3.89 -25.57 18.03
CA GLY A 317 -3.56 -26.41 19.18
C GLY A 317 -2.25 -27.19 19.01
N LEU A 318 -1.97 -27.71 17.81
CA LEU A 318 -0.69 -28.38 17.53
C LEU A 318 0.50 -27.41 17.56
N VAL A 319 0.35 -26.22 16.97
CA VAL A 319 1.41 -25.19 16.97
C VAL A 319 1.74 -24.77 18.40
N LEU A 320 0.73 -24.47 19.22
CA LEU A 320 0.93 -24.10 20.63
C LEU A 320 1.57 -25.23 21.43
N ALA A 321 1.16 -26.47 21.18
CA ALA A 321 1.75 -27.63 21.81
C ALA A 321 3.22 -27.84 21.41
N LEU A 322 3.54 -27.54 20.15
CA LEU A 322 4.91 -27.59 19.64
C LEU A 322 5.78 -26.51 20.29
N PHE A 323 5.23 -25.29 20.51
CA PHE A 323 5.96 -24.21 21.21
C PHE A 323 6.29 -24.54 22.66
N GLU A 324 5.50 -25.39 23.29
CA GLU A 324 5.69 -25.84 24.68
C GLU A 324 6.73 -26.94 24.82
N ASP A 325 6.78 -27.87 23.86
CA ASP A 325 7.45 -29.16 24.05
C ASP A 325 8.62 -29.44 23.10
N ALA A 326 8.67 -28.75 21.94
CA ALA A 326 9.71 -29.02 20.94
C ALA A 326 10.94 -28.14 21.13
N SER A 327 12.07 -28.59 20.57
CA SER A 327 13.25 -27.74 20.43
C SER A 327 13.05 -26.71 19.32
N GLU A 328 13.76 -25.58 19.40
CA GLU A 328 13.56 -24.42 18.51
C GLU A 328 13.69 -24.77 17.02
N ASN A 329 14.62 -25.66 16.66
CA ASN A 329 14.83 -26.13 15.30
C ASN A 329 13.75 -27.08 14.77
N GLU A 330 12.93 -27.64 15.66
CA GLU A 330 11.79 -28.49 15.31
C GLU A 330 10.47 -27.72 15.12
N ILE A 331 10.46 -26.40 15.42
CA ILE A 331 9.25 -25.56 15.28
C ILE A 331 9.10 -25.16 13.84
N ASN A 332 8.39 -25.98 13.07
CA ASN A 332 8.10 -25.73 11.65
C ASN A 332 6.85 -26.51 11.20
N LEU A 333 6.34 -26.19 10.00
CA LEU A 333 5.14 -26.84 9.46
C LEU A 333 5.30 -28.33 9.24
N ASN A 334 6.50 -28.83 8.99
CA ASN A 334 6.75 -30.26 8.80
C ASN A 334 6.53 -31.05 10.10
N SER A 335 6.90 -30.47 11.24
CA SER A 335 6.61 -31.04 12.55
C SER A 335 5.11 -31.15 12.81
N ILE A 336 4.33 -30.14 12.45
CA ILE A 336 2.86 -30.16 12.56
C ILE A 336 2.25 -31.29 11.72
N ILE A 337 2.72 -31.44 10.50
CA ILE A 337 2.27 -32.50 9.60
C ILE A 337 2.64 -33.90 10.15
N ASN A 338 3.87 -34.04 10.63
CA ASN A 338 4.35 -35.29 11.23
C ASN A 338 3.57 -35.64 12.50
N MET A 339 3.30 -34.64 13.37
CA MET A 339 2.47 -34.82 14.56
C MET A 339 1.06 -35.33 14.22
N SER A 340 0.44 -34.78 13.19
CA SER A 340 -0.87 -35.27 12.74
C SER A 340 -0.81 -36.68 12.14
N ALA A 341 0.16 -36.94 11.28
CA ALA A 341 0.30 -38.22 10.60
C ALA A 341 0.62 -39.38 11.57
N LYS A 342 1.73 -39.25 12.34
CA LYS A 342 2.14 -40.26 13.34
C LYS A 342 1.22 -40.28 14.56
N GLY A 343 0.57 -39.17 14.86
CA GLY A 343 -0.39 -39.06 15.95
C GLY A 343 -1.62 -39.93 15.82
N LYS A 344 -1.98 -40.39 14.61
CA LYS A 344 -3.08 -41.31 14.36
C LYS A 344 -2.76 -42.77 14.74
N GLU A 345 -1.49 -43.13 14.82
CA GLU A 345 -1.09 -44.48 15.20
C GLU A 345 -1.54 -44.76 16.63
N LYS A 346 -1.85 -46.03 16.89
CA LYS A 346 -2.33 -46.44 18.20
C LYS A 346 -1.19 -46.78 19.17
N ILE A 347 -1.37 -46.33 20.40
CA ILE A 347 -0.60 -46.77 21.56
C ILE A 347 -1.57 -47.29 22.63
N GLY A 348 -1.72 -48.61 22.72
CA GLY A 348 -2.74 -49.22 23.56
C GLY A 348 -4.16 -48.99 22.98
N GLU A 349 -5.08 -48.43 23.79
CA GLU A 349 -6.47 -48.14 23.38
C GLU A 349 -6.62 -46.76 22.72
N LYS A 350 -5.64 -45.89 22.89
CA LYS A 350 -5.69 -44.51 22.40
C LYS A 350 -4.69 -44.29 21.25
N THR A 351 -4.86 -43.19 20.55
CA THR A 351 -3.87 -42.75 19.56
C THR A 351 -2.76 -41.93 20.22
N TYR A 352 -1.57 -41.84 19.58
CA TYR A 352 -0.47 -41.03 20.11
C TYR A 352 -0.85 -39.57 20.32
N ILE A 353 -1.70 -38.99 19.45
CA ILE A 353 -2.18 -37.61 19.61
C ILE A 353 -3.09 -37.46 20.83
N GLN A 354 -3.95 -38.44 21.08
CA GLN A 354 -4.80 -38.45 22.29
C GLN A 354 -3.95 -38.59 23.56
N GLU A 355 -2.96 -39.45 23.54
CA GLU A 355 -2.03 -39.59 24.67
C GLU A 355 -1.19 -38.34 24.89
N PHE A 356 -0.67 -37.74 23.83
CA PHE A 356 0.09 -36.50 23.89
C PHE A 356 -0.70 -35.40 24.61
N PHE A 357 -1.95 -35.17 24.21
CA PHE A 357 -2.80 -34.16 24.86
C PHE A 357 -3.28 -34.58 26.24
N ASN A 358 -3.43 -35.86 26.55
CA ASN A 358 -3.74 -36.33 27.88
C ASN A 358 -2.58 -36.12 28.89
N LEU A 359 -1.34 -36.02 28.42
CA LEU A 359 -0.19 -35.67 29.26
C LEU A 359 -0.15 -34.19 29.66
N LYS A 360 -0.93 -33.31 28.97
CA LYS A 360 -1.01 -31.89 29.25
C LYS A 360 -2.14 -31.56 30.25
N ASP A 361 -2.03 -30.40 30.88
CA ASP A 361 -3.12 -29.85 31.70
C ASP A 361 -4.31 -29.49 30.81
N LYS A 362 -5.50 -29.88 31.21
CA LYS A 362 -6.75 -29.60 30.47
C LYS A 362 -7.11 -28.11 30.44
N THR A 363 -6.52 -27.29 31.30
CA THR A 363 -6.64 -25.83 31.31
C THR A 363 -5.72 -25.16 30.32
N ASN A 364 -4.79 -25.91 29.72
CA ASN A 364 -3.83 -25.38 28.78
C ASN A 364 -4.53 -25.00 27.44
N ILE A 365 -4.15 -23.86 26.87
CA ILE A 365 -4.72 -23.33 25.63
C ILE A 365 -4.47 -24.29 24.45
N SER A 366 -3.29 -24.93 24.41
CA SER A 366 -2.98 -25.93 23.36
C SER A 366 -3.98 -27.09 23.39
N TYR A 367 -4.28 -27.61 24.61
CA TYR A 367 -5.30 -28.65 24.77
C TYR A 367 -6.70 -28.14 24.38
N ALA A 368 -7.10 -26.98 24.89
CA ALA A 368 -8.41 -26.40 24.62
C ALA A 368 -8.66 -26.23 23.11
N SER A 369 -7.67 -25.75 22.36
CA SER A 369 -7.76 -25.55 20.90
C SER A 369 -7.86 -26.87 20.12
N ALA A 370 -7.10 -27.91 20.50
CA ALA A 370 -7.07 -29.19 19.79
C ALA A 370 -8.19 -30.16 20.25
N SER A 371 -8.70 -30.02 21.47
CA SER A 371 -9.57 -31.00 22.14
C SER A 371 -10.85 -31.33 21.36
N GLY A 372 -11.42 -30.31 20.69
CA GLY A 372 -12.62 -30.49 19.87
C GLY A 372 -12.40 -31.52 18.72
N THR A 373 -11.21 -31.56 18.14
CA THR A 373 -10.85 -32.54 17.09
C THR A 373 -10.33 -33.84 17.71
N VAL A 374 -9.44 -33.76 18.70
CA VAL A 374 -8.80 -34.95 19.31
C VAL A 374 -9.81 -35.86 19.98
N ASN A 375 -10.85 -35.31 20.59
CA ASN A 375 -11.91 -36.07 21.28
C ASN A 375 -13.19 -36.21 20.47
N ALA A 376 -13.22 -35.81 19.20
CA ALA A 376 -14.39 -35.98 18.32
C ALA A 376 -14.67 -37.44 18.04
N PRO A 377 -15.93 -37.83 17.73
CA PRO A 377 -16.25 -39.11 17.17
C PRO A 377 -15.42 -39.41 15.92
N SER A 378 -15.09 -40.68 15.67
CA SER A 378 -14.16 -41.10 14.62
C SER A 378 -14.53 -40.57 13.22
N GLU A 379 -15.80 -40.51 12.88
CA GLU A 379 -16.25 -39.97 11.57
C GLU A 379 -16.00 -38.45 11.47
N THR A 380 -16.38 -37.68 12.50
CA THR A 380 -16.13 -36.24 12.56
C THR A 380 -14.64 -35.92 12.56
N GLN A 381 -13.89 -36.66 13.38
CA GLN A 381 -12.43 -36.53 13.43
C GLN A 381 -11.80 -36.82 12.05
N GLY A 382 -12.23 -37.88 11.39
CA GLY A 382 -11.77 -38.25 10.04
C GLY A 382 -12.01 -37.16 9.01
N GLY A 383 -13.21 -36.54 9.05
CA GLY A 383 -13.54 -35.40 8.17
C GLY A 383 -12.64 -34.17 8.40
N ILE A 384 -12.45 -33.78 9.67
CA ILE A 384 -11.57 -32.63 10.03
C ILE A 384 -10.13 -32.91 9.60
N LEU A 385 -9.59 -34.09 9.91
CA LEU A 385 -8.23 -34.48 9.56
C LEU A 385 -8.01 -34.56 8.04
N SER A 386 -9.03 -34.96 7.27
CA SER A 386 -8.97 -34.97 5.81
C SER A 386 -8.75 -33.55 5.25
N VAL A 387 -9.52 -32.55 5.73
CA VAL A 387 -9.34 -31.15 5.34
C VAL A 387 -7.97 -30.64 5.77
N PHE A 388 -7.58 -30.92 7.01
CA PHE A 388 -6.29 -30.54 7.56
C PHE A 388 -5.12 -31.07 6.73
N GLU A 389 -5.09 -32.35 6.44
CA GLU A 389 -4.03 -32.97 5.67
C GLU A 389 -4.00 -32.52 4.22
N GLN A 390 -5.15 -32.43 3.57
CA GLN A 390 -5.25 -31.95 2.19
C GLN A 390 -4.59 -30.57 2.01
N LYS A 391 -4.89 -29.63 2.91
CA LYS A 391 -4.36 -28.26 2.83
C LYS A 391 -2.87 -28.20 3.19
N LEU A 392 -2.44 -28.86 4.25
CA LEU A 392 -1.03 -28.81 4.69
C LEU A 392 -0.07 -29.63 3.83
N THR A 393 -0.50 -30.76 3.27
CA THR A 393 0.34 -31.57 2.36
C THR A 393 0.82 -30.75 1.17
N THR A 394 0.07 -29.74 0.76
CA THR A 394 0.47 -28.81 -0.28
C THR A 394 1.82 -28.12 -0.01
N PHE A 395 2.14 -27.84 1.26
CA PHE A 395 3.37 -27.16 1.66
C PHE A 395 4.53 -28.13 1.93
N SER A 396 4.26 -29.40 2.24
CA SER A 396 5.28 -30.42 2.54
C SER A 396 5.60 -31.36 1.38
N SER A 397 4.72 -31.44 0.38
CA SER A 397 4.90 -32.36 -0.76
C SER A 397 6.10 -32.04 -1.66
N LYS A 398 6.60 -30.80 -1.60
CA LYS A 398 7.78 -30.34 -2.33
C LYS A 398 8.95 -30.17 -1.37
N THR A 399 9.99 -30.95 -1.56
CA THR A 399 11.18 -30.97 -0.67
C THR A 399 11.79 -29.58 -0.47
N GLU A 400 12.00 -28.83 -1.54
CA GLU A 400 12.64 -27.50 -1.44
C GLU A 400 11.75 -26.44 -0.78
N LEU A 401 10.43 -26.48 -1.00
CA LEU A 401 9.50 -25.63 -0.30
C LEU A 401 9.44 -25.97 1.20
N SER A 402 9.41 -27.24 1.51
CA SER A 402 9.43 -27.76 2.88
C SER A 402 10.67 -27.29 3.65
N LYS A 403 11.85 -27.36 3.02
CA LYS A 403 13.11 -26.84 3.57
C LYS A 403 13.11 -25.33 3.73
N MET A 404 12.57 -24.60 2.73
CA MET A 404 12.46 -23.14 2.73
C MET A 404 11.58 -22.62 3.90
N LEU A 405 10.53 -23.38 4.26
CA LEU A 405 9.57 -23.01 5.31
C LEU A 405 9.95 -23.55 6.70
N ALA A 406 11.14 -24.15 6.85
CA ALA A 406 11.55 -24.78 8.10
C ALA A 406 12.31 -23.84 9.06
N TYR A 407 12.91 -22.79 8.56
CA TYR A 407 13.65 -21.79 9.35
C TYR A 407 13.63 -20.43 8.64
N SER A 408 14.06 -19.37 9.35
CA SER A 408 14.24 -18.04 8.73
C SER A 408 15.72 -17.64 8.75
N ASP A 409 16.23 -17.10 7.64
CA ASP A 409 17.61 -16.63 7.50
C ASP A 409 17.74 -15.11 7.58
N PHE A 410 16.67 -14.41 7.90
CA PHE A 410 16.62 -12.97 8.12
C PHE A 410 15.68 -12.59 9.27
N LYS A 411 15.85 -11.39 9.82
CA LYS A 411 14.99 -10.85 10.87
C LYS A 411 14.04 -9.80 10.28
N MET A 412 12.72 -10.00 10.42
CA MET A 412 11.71 -9.07 9.93
C MET A 412 11.80 -7.68 10.58
N GLY A 413 12.20 -7.60 11.87
CA GLY A 413 12.32 -6.32 12.58
C GLY A 413 13.33 -5.36 11.95
N ASN A 414 14.33 -5.88 11.24
CA ASN A 414 15.34 -5.06 10.57
C ASN A 414 14.79 -4.28 9.37
N ILE A 415 13.65 -4.69 8.77
CA ILE A 415 13.07 -4.03 7.58
C ILE A 415 12.75 -2.56 7.85
N GLY A 416 12.32 -2.22 9.08
CA GLY A 416 11.99 -0.84 9.47
C GLY A 416 13.17 0.00 10.00
N SER A 417 14.32 -0.62 10.28
CA SER A 417 15.49 0.01 10.88
C SER A 417 16.74 0.00 9.99
N GLU A 418 16.80 -0.90 9.01
CA GLU A 418 17.88 -1.02 8.03
C GLU A 418 17.31 -0.91 6.61
N LYS A 419 18.10 -0.39 5.66
CA LYS A 419 17.72 -0.33 4.25
C LYS A 419 17.49 -1.76 3.74
N THR A 420 16.24 -2.15 3.57
CA THR A 420 15.87 -3.52 3.19
C THR A 420 14.83 -3.51 2.07
N ILE A 421 14.98 -4.39 1.11
CA ILE A 421 13.92 -4.75 0.18
C ILE A 421 13.60 -6.23 0.29
N VAL A 422 12.31 -6.54 0.36
CA VAL A 422 11.78 -7.90 0.34
C VAL A 422 10.94 -8.07 -0.91
N TYR A 423 11.33 -9.02 -1.75
CA TYR A 423 10.53 -9.47 -2.89
C TYR A 423 9.83 -10.77 -2.52
N ILE A 424 8.51 -10.79 -2.65
CA ILE A 424 7.69 -11.99 -2.46
C ILE A 424 7.29 -12.48 -3.85
N ILE A 425 8.12 -13.38 -4.40
CA ILE A 425 7.91 -13.93 -5.75
C ILE A 425 6.91 -15.07 -5.64
N MET A 426 5.74 -14.90 -6.25
CA MET A 426 4.65 -15.87 -6.22
C MET A 426 4.26 -16.32 -7.64
N GLN A 427 3.34 -17.28 -7.73
CA GLN A 427 2.78 -17.72 -9.01
C GLN A 427 1.47 -17.00 -9.25
N ASP A 428 1.34 -16.29 -10.36
CA ASP A 428 0.10 -15.61 -10.77
C ASP A 428 -0.94 -16.60 -11.35
N GLU A 429 -0.46 -17.70 -11.91
CA GLU A 429 -1.27 -18.77 -12.49
C GLU A 429 -1.87 -19.74 -11.45
N LYS A 430 -1.42 -19.72 -10.19
CA LYS A 430 -1.86 -20.61 -9.12
C LYS A 430 -1.92 -19.90 -7.77
N SER A 431 -3.07 -19.94 -7.13
CA SER A 431 -3.30 -19.35 -5.81
C SER A 431 -2.82 -20.21 -4.62
N THR A 432 -2.23 -21.38 -4.90
CA THR A 432 -1.87 -22.39 -3.88
C THR A 432 -1.03 -21.83 -2.71
N TYR A 433 -0.11 -20.92 -2.99
CA TYR A 433 0.80 -20.33 -1.98
C TYR A 433 0.41 -18.93 -1.54
N HIS A 434 -0.67 -18.36 -2.09
CA HIS A 434 -1.14 -17.02 -1.70
C HIS A 434 -1.47 -16.90 -0.19
N PRO A 435 -1.96 -17.96 0.52
CA PRO A 435 -2.13 -17.92 1.96
C PRO A 435 -0.84 -17.57 2.72
N LEU A 436 0.31 -18.10 2.29
CA LEU A 436 1.61 -17.79 2.89
C LEU A 436 2.01 -16.33 2.64
N VAL A 437 1.68 -15.78 1.46
CA VAL A 437 1.95 -14.37 1.14
C VAL A 437 1.17 -13.43 2.06
N SER A 438 -0.14 -13.69 2.24
CA SER A 438 -0.98 -12.90 3.15
C SER A 438 -0.49 -12.99 4.60
N ALA A 439 -0.08 -14.19 5.06
CA ALA A 439 0.49 -14.39 6.37
C ALA A 439 1.83 -13.64 6.54
N PHE A 440 2.70 -13.68 5.54
CA PHE A 440 3.96 -12.92 5.54
C PHE A 440 3.73 -11.42 5.68
N ILE A 441 2.83 -10.85 4.87
CA ILE A 441 2.51 -9.42 4.91
C ILE A 441 1.96 -9.03 6.29
N LYS A 442 1.03 -9.83 6.85
CA LYS A 442 0.47 -9.60 8.19
C LYS A 442 1.56 -9.63 9.26
N GLN A 443 2.38 -10.69 9.30
CA GLN A 443 3.46 -10.83 10.27
C GLN A 443 4.49 -9.71 10.16
N CYS A 444 4.89 -9.37 8.93
CA CYS A 444 5.81 -8.26 8.67
C CYS A 444 5.24 -6.94 9.22
N TYR A 445 3.97 -6.65 8.95
CA TYR A 445 3.31 -5.47 9.48
C TYR A 445 3.30 -5.43 11.01
N GLU A 446 2.95 -6.54 11.68
CA GLU A 446 2.90 -6.62 13.15
C GLU A 446 4.28 -6.42 13.79
N VAL A 447 5.31 -7.00 13.20
CA VAL A 447 6.69 -6.78 13.65
C VAL A 447 7.11 -5.32 13.48
N LEU A 448 6.77 -4.71 12.34
CA LEU A 448 7.06 -3.29 12.08
C LEU A 448 6.31 -2.34 13.05
N ILE A 449 5.10 -2.69 13.48
CA ILE A 449 4.40 -1.95 14.55
C ILE A 449 5.16 -2.05 15.87
N GLY A 450 5.64 -3.25 16.24
CA GLY A 450 6.50 -3.44 17.42
C GLY A 450 7.78 -2.61 17.33
N THR A 451 8.50 -2.71 16.20
CA THR A 451 9.69 -1.90 15.94
C THR A 451 9.39 -0.39 16.02
N ALA A 452 8.27 0.07 15.45
CA ALA A 452 7.90 1.48 15.54
C ALA A 452 7.70 1.94 17.00
N GLN A 453 7.14 1.08 17.88
CA GLN A 453 6.96 1.39 19.30
C GLN A 453 8.31 1.60 20.01
N GLU A 454 9.33 0.79 19.68
CA GLU A 454 10.70 0.96 20.20
C GLU A 454 11.30 2.31 19.78
N TYR A 455 10.95 2.82 18.60
CA TYR A 455 11.39 4.10 18.04
C TYR A 455 10.35 5.24 18.23
N LYS A 456 9.75 5.34 19.42
CA LYS A 456 8.80 6.43 19.79
C LYS A 456 7.55 6.50 18.90
N GLY A 457 7.09 5.37 18.41
CA GLY A 457 5.86 5.23 17.64
C GLY A 457 6.02 5.39 16.12
N ARG A 458 7.24 5.54 15.59
CA ARG A 458 7.49 5.74 14.17
C ARG A 458 8.76 5.02 13.70
N LEU A 459 8.69 4.29 12.62
CA LEU A 459 9.86 3.64 12.04
C LEU A 459 10.94 4.65 11.63
N PRO A 460 12.22 4.40 11.90
CA PRO A 460 13.33 5.25 11.47
C PRO A 460 13.46 5.31 9.95
N ILE A 461 13.23 4.21 9.25
CA ILE A 461 13.20 4.15 7.79
C ILE A 461 11.76 3.93 7.34
N ARG A 462 11.26 4.80 6.44
CA ARG A 462 9.93 4.61 5.85
C ARG A 462 9.88 3.27 5.12
N THR A 463 8.88 2.46 5.45
CA THR A 463 8.67 1.17 4.80
C THR A 463 7.46 1.22 3.88
N ASN A 464 7.67 0.87 2.61
CA ASN A 464 6.64 0.91 1.59
C ASN A 464 6.22 -0.52 1.23
N PHE A 465 4.95 -0.85 1.45
CA PHE A 465 4.36 -2.05 0.90
C PHE A 465 3.88 -1.75 -0.52
N VAL A 466 4.45 -2.43 -1.50
CA VAL A 466 4.09 -2.33 -2.92
C VAL A 466 3.44 -3.65 -3.31
N LEU A 467 2.12 -3.71 -3.16
CA LEU A 467 1.37 -4.96 -3.27
C LEU A 467 0.74 -5.09 -4.66
N ASP A 468 1.50 -5.67 -5.59
CA ASP A 468 0.98 -5.98 -6.93
C ASP A 468 0.02 -7.18 -6.86
N GLU A 469 -1.04 -7.14 -7.65
CA GLU A 469 -2.14 -8.10 -7.65
C GLU A 469 -2.79 -8.28 -6.26
N PHE A 470 -2.89 -7.20 -5.48
CA PHE A 470 -3.37 -7.24 -4.09
C PHE A 470 -4.75 -7.90 -3.93
N ALA A 471 -5.65 -7.68 -4.87
CA ALA A 471 -6.99 -8.27 -4.84
C ALA A 471 -7.03 -9.78 -5.14
N ASN A 472 -5.92 -10.39 -5.58
CA ASN A 472 -5.81 -11.83 -5.82
C ASN A 472 -5.33 -12.60 -4.58
N LEU A 473 -4.83 -11.88 -3.56
CA LEU A 473 -4.41 -12.50 -2.30
C LEU A 473 -5.62 -12.83 -1.42
N PRO A 474 -5.59 -13.91 -0.61
CA PRO A 474 -6.53 -14.09 0.47
C PRO A 474 -6.59 -12.87 1.37
N PRO A 475 -7.73 -12.57 1.99
CA PRO A 475 -7.85 -11.40 2.85
C PRO A 475 -6.79 -11.41 3.95
N ILE A 476 -6.08 -10.30 4.08
CA ILE A 476 -5.21 -10.06 5.21
C ILE A 476 -6.11 -9.67 6.38
N SER A 477 -5.99 -10.39 7.51
CA SER A 477 -6.77 -10.11 8.71
C SER A 477 -6.53 -8.66 9.17
N ASP A 478 -7.59 -8.00 9.62
CA ASP A 478 -7.58 -6.60 10.11
C ASP A 478 -7.06 -5.57 9.12
N MET A 479 -7.13 -5.82 7.82
CA MET A 479 -6.62 -4.89 6.79
C MET A 479 -7.17 -3.46 6.94
N SER A 480 -8.43 -3.30 7.38
CA SER A 480 -9.03 -1.99 7.66
C SER A 480 -8.30 -1.22 8.75
N ASN A 481 -7.91 -1.91 9.82
CA ASN A 481 -7.15 -1.32 10.92
C ASN A 481 -5.71 -1.07 10.51
N MET A 482 -5.10 -2.00 9.77
CA MET A 482 -3.74 -1.88 9.25
C MET A 482 -3.58 -0.63 8.40
N ILE A 483 -4.43 -0.42 7.39
CA ILE A 483 -4.32 0.72 6.47
C ILE A 483 -4.58 2.05 7.19
N THR A 484 -5.46 2.06 8.18
CA THR A 484 -5.75 3.27 8.97
C THR A 484 -4.59 3.65 9.88
N ALA A 485 -3.96 2.66 10.54
CA ALA A 485 -2.91 2.87 11.51
C ALA A 485 -1.51 3.05 10.89
N ALA A 486 -1.24 2.49 9.73
CA ALA A 486 0.07 2.43 9.07
C ALA A 486 0.70 3.81 8.87
N ARG A 487 -0.09 4.81 8.46
CA ARG A 487 0.36 6.17 8.15
C ARG A 487 1.16 6.80 9.29
N SER A 488 0.63 6.77 10.50
CA SER A 488 1.28 7.38 11.67
C SER A 488 2.61 6.71 12.06
N ARG A 489 2.85 5.48 11.59
CA ARG A 489 4.03 4.66 11.90
C ARG A 489 5.12 4.69 10.83
N ASN A 490 4.99 5.59 9.86
CA ASN A 490 5.90 5.71 8.70
C ASN A 490 5.84 4.49 7.77
N ILE A 491 4.67 3.84 7.69
CA ILE A 491 4.38 2.75 6.77
C ILE A 491 3.44 3.25 5.68
N ARG A 492 3.81 3.07 4.43
CA ARG A 492 3.02 3.45 3.25
C ARG A 492 2.56 2.21 2.50
N LEU A 493 1.29 2.16 2.15
CA LEU A 493 0.70 1.09 1.36
C LEU A 493 0.43 1.60 -0.06
N ASN A 494 0.96 0.90 -1.05
CA ASN A 494 0.69 1.12 -2.47
C ASN A 494 0.02 -0.15 -2.99
N LEU A 495 -1.30 -0.09 -3.12
CA LEU A 495 -2.14 -1.21 -3.49
C LEU A 495 -2.38 -1.19 -4.99
N ILE A 496 -2.01 -2.26 -5.70
CA ILE A 496 -2.19 -2.38 -7.14
C ILE A 496 -3.26 -3.43 -7.41
N ILE A 497 -4.34 -3.03 -8.08
CA ILE A 497 -5.48 -3.90 -8.41
C ILE A 497 -5.85 -3.79 -9.88
N GLN A 498 -6.57 -4.79 -10.38
CA GLN A 498 -7.10 -4.75 -11.74
C GLN A 498 -8.50 -4.14 -11.80
N GLY A 499 -9.30 -4.36 -10.77
CA GLY A 499 -10.67 -3.86 -10.65
C GLY A 499 -11.16 -3.81 -9.20
N SER A 500 -12.22 -3.07 -8.99
CA SER A 500 -12.85 -2.86 -7.68
C SER A 500 -13.71 -4.05 -7.24
N GLU A 501 -14.29 -4.78 -8.19
CA GLU A 501 -15.10 -5.97 -7.92
C GLU A 501 -14.28 -7.09 -7.28
N GLN A 502 -13.04 -7.31 -7.75
CA GLN A 502 -12.12 -8.28 -7.16
C GLN A 502 -11.83 -7.99 -5.69
N LEU A 503 -11.59 -6.70 -5.37
CA LEU A 503 -11.35 -6.28 -3.99
C LEU A 503 -12.60 -6.54 -3.12
N SER A 504 -13.78 -6.22 -3.63
CA SER A 504 -15.05 -6.45 -2.94
C SER A 504 -15.36 -7.93 -2.76
N ALA A 505 -15.01 -8.77 -3.71
CA ALA A 505 -15.15 -10.23 -3.62
C ALA A 505 -14.27 -10.82 -2.51
N GLN A 506 -13.03 -10.30 -2.35
CA GLN A 506 -12.09 -10.79 -1.33
C GLN A 506 -12.42 -10.30 0.08
N TYR A 507 -12.65 -9.00 0.23
CA TYR A 507 -12.78 -8.37 1.55
C TYR A 507 -14.22 -8.13 2.00
N GLY A 508 -15.21 -8.32 1.11
CA GLY A 508 -16.58 -7.83 1.28
C GLY A 508 -16.69 -6.34 0.96
N LYS A 509 -17.90 -5.88 0.62
CA LYS A 509 -18.14 -4.52 0.13
C LYS A 509 -17.72 -3.45 1.14
N GLU A 510 -18.09 -3.62 2.41
CA GLU A 510 -17.81 -2.63 3.47
C GLU A 510 -16.31 -2.46 3.70
N THR A 511 -15.57 -3.55 3.88
CA THR A 511 -14.11 -3.50 4.09
C THR A 511 -13.38 -2.97 2.84
N ALA A 512 -13.83 -3.33 1.65
CA ALA A 512 -13.26 -2.81 0.40
C ALA A 512 -13.42 -1.30 0.29
N GLU A 513 -14.58 -0.73 0.70
CA GLU A 513 -14.78 0.73 0.75
C GLU A 513 -13.86 1.41 1.79
N VAL A 514 -13.65 0.78 2.96
CA VAL A 514 -12.70 1.30 3.96
C VAL A 514 -11.28 1.32 3.40
N ILE A 515 -10.84 0.25 2.72
CA ILE A 515 -9.52 0.17 2.09
C ILE A 515 -9.36 1.27 1.03
N LYS A 516 -10.34 1.41 0.13
CA LYS A 516 -10.35 2.45 -0.92
C LYS A 516 -10.35 3.85 -0.32
N GLY A 517 -11.16 4.09 0.71
CA GLY A 517 -11.30 5.39 1.39
C GLY A 517 -10.05 5.84 2.13
N ASN A 518 -9.18 4.91 2.57
CA ASN A 518 -7.90 5.24 3.18
C ASN A 518 -6.79 5.54 2.16
N CYS A 519 -7.00 5.23 0.88
CA CYS A 519 -6.07 5.56 -0.19
C CYS A 519 -6.36 6.98 -0.71
N THR A 520 -5.59 7.96 -0.23
CA THR A 520 -5.72 9.37 -0.64
C THR A 520 -5.47 9.58 -2.13
N ASN A 521 -4.52 8.83 -2.70
CA ASN A 521 -4.14 8.95 -4.10
C ASN A 521 -4.69 7.77 -4.90
N TRP A 522 -5.45 8.05 -5.95
CA TRP A 522 -5.91 7.07 -6.91
C TRP A 522 -5.27 7.33 -8.26
N PHE A 523 -4.66 6.29 -8.82
CA PHE A 523 -4.06 6.29 -10.15
C PHE A 523 -4.85 5.33 -11.03
N PHE A 524 -5.65 5.86 -11.92
CA PHE A 524 -6.44 5.05 -12.83
C PHE A 524 -5.83 5.09 -14.24
N LEU A 525 -5.52 3.92 -14.79
CA LEU A 525 -4.98 3.79 -16.16
C LEU A 525 -6.10 3.45 -17.15
N ILE A 526 -6.62 2.23 -17.08
CA ILE A 526 -7.74 1.76 -17.89
C ILE A 526 -8.42 0.57 -17.19
N SER A 527 -9.72 0.43 -17.35
CA SER A 527 -10.46 -0.72 -16.87
C SER A 527 -11.59 -1.08 -17.86
N LYS A 528 -12.00 -2.37 -17.81
CA LYS A 528 -13.18 -2.87 -18.53
C LYS A 528 -14.42 -2.95 -17.62
N GLU A 529 -14.26 -2.76 -16.32
CA GLU A 529 -15.30 -2.82 -15.30
C GLU A 529 -16.19 -1.58 -15.37
N LEU A 530 -17.40 -1.72 -15.88
CA LEU A 530 -18.30 -0.60 -16.14
C LEU A 530 -18.69 0.15 -14.87
N GLN A 531 -18.91 -0.55 -13.75
CA GLN A 531 -19.27 0.10 -12.49
C GLN A 531 -18.12 0.98 -11.98
N LEU A 532 -16.89 0.48 -11.97
CA LEU A 532 -15.70 1.27 -11.62
C LEU A 532 -15.54 2.52 -12.49
N LEU A 533 -15.79 2.40 -13.80
CA LEU A 533 -15.73 3.55 -14.72
C LEU A 533 -16.79 4.62 -14.39
N LYS A 534 -17.99 4.20 -13.97
CA LYS A 534 -19.04 5.10 -13.50
C LYS A 534 -18.62 5.78 -12.20
N ASP A 535 -18.15 5.01 -11.23
CA ASP A 535 -17.70 5.52 -9.93
C ASP A 535 -16.58 6.56 -10.11
N ILE A 536 -15.59 6.29 -10.97
CA ILE A 536 -14.51 7.24 -11.28
C ILE A 536 -15.04 8.51 -11.96
N SER A 537 -15.97 8.37 -12.91
CA SER A 537 -16.59 9.50 -13.59
C SER A 537 -17.35 10.40 -12.60
N GLU A 538 -18.11 9.80 -11.67
CA GLU A 538 -18.84 10.49 -10.60
C GLU A 538 -17.89 11.15 -9.59
N LEU A 539 -16.83 10.44 -9.17
CA LEU A 539 -15.81 10.98 -8.27
C LEU A 539 -15.05 12.18 -8.86
N CYS A 540 -14.95 12.28 -10.18
CA CYS A 540 -14.38 13.44 -10.87
C CYS A 540 -15.34 14.63 -10.92
N GLY A 541 -16.64 14.41 -10.68
CA GLY A 541 -17.68 15.42 -10.64
C GLY A 541 -18.10 15.93 -12.01
N ASN A 542 -18.99 16.93 -12.01
CA ASN A 542 -19.59 17.52 -13.20
C ASN A 542 -18.96 18.89 -13.53
N THR A 543 -18.88 19.20 -14.79
CA THR A 543 -18.48 20.49 -15.32
C THR A 543 -19.59 21.08 -16.16
N GLU A 544 -19.70 22.41 -16.22
CA GLU A 544 -20.66 23.11 -17.06
C GLU A 544 -20.08 23.35 -18.45
N VAL A 545 -20.84 23.05 -19.47
CA VAL A 545 -20.51 23.39 -20.86
C VAL A 545 -21.56 24.31 -21.44
N ARG A 546 -21.10 25.38 -22.02
CA ARG A 546 -21.97 26.35 -22.71
C ARG A 546 -22.51 25.75 -23.99
N THR A 547 -23.83 25.59 -24.10
CA THR A 547 -24.52 25.04 -25.28
C THR A 547 -25.15 26.10 -26.13
N GLY A 548 -25.33 27.32 -25.62
CA GLY A 548 -25.95 28.44 -26.34
C GLY A 548 -25.65 29.79 -25.68
N PHE A 549 -26.37 30.85 -26.17
CA PHE A 549 -26.28 32.15 -25.53
C PHE A 549 -27.02 32.12 -24.19
N ASN A 550 -26.26 32.00 -23.06
CA ASN A 550 -26.78 31.86 -21.70
C ASN A 550 -27.36 30.47 -21.33
N GLU A 551 -27.11 29.43 -22.12
CA GLU A 551 -27.47 28.07 -21.77
C GLU A 551 -26.24 27.29 -21.35
N TYR A 552 -26.30 26.73 -20.17
CA TYR A 552 -25.26 25.84 -19.61
C TYR A 552 -25.88 24.46 -19.38
N ARG A 553 -25.16 23.43 -19.80
CA ARG A 553 -25.54 22.04 -19.54
C ARG A 553 -24.46 21.39 -18.73
N GLU A 554 -24.86 20.73 -17.65
CA GLU A 554 -23.97 19.89 -16.88
C GLU A 554 -23.58 18.63 -17.67
N LYS A 555 -22.33 18.29 -17.62
CA LYS A 555 -21.81 17.00 -18.08
C LYS A 555 -20.70 16.52 -17.15
N PRO A 556 -20.46 15.19 -17.07
CA PRO A 556 -19.30 14.67 -16.35
C PRO A 556 -18.01 15.34 -16.82
N LEU A 557 -17.12 15.67 -15.89
CA LEU A 557 -15.78 16.19 -16.21
C LEU A 557 -15.03 15.23 -17.14
N ILE A 558 -15.17 13.93 -16.89
CA ILE A 558 -14.73 12.84 -17.76
C ILE A 558 -15.84 11.80 -17.89
N SER A 559 -16.21 11.45 -19.11
CA SER A 559 -17.24 10.45 -19.37
C SER A 559 -16.67 9.02 -19.31
N VAL A 560 -17.53 8.03 -19.05
CA VAL A 560 -17.21 6.60 -19.12
C VAL A 560 -16.53 6.24 -20.45
N SER A 561 -17.06 6.76 -21.57
CA SER A 561 -16.49 6.52 -22.90
C SER A 561 -15.08 7.11 -23.10
N GLN A 562 -14.74 8.18 -22.38
CA GLN A 562 -13.38 8.74 -22.41
C GLN A 562 -12.43 7.88 -21.58
N LEU A 563 -12.86 7.41 -20.38
CA LEU A 563 -12.08 6.51 -19.55
C LEU A 563 -11.76 5.17 -20.23
N GLN A 564 -12.70 4.67 -21.05
CA GLN A 564 -12.50 3.44 -21.84
C GLN A 564 -11.48 3.59 -22.98
N ARG A 565 -11.20 4.81 -23.40
CA ARG A 565 -10.30 5.11 -24.52
C ARG A 565 -8.97 5.73 -24.13
N PHE A 566 -8.58 5.57 -22.86
CA PHE A 566 -7.25 5.98 -22.41
C PHE A 566 -6.18 5.27 -23.21
N GLU A 567 -5.24 6.04 -23.70
CA GLU A 567 -4.04 5.51 -24.37
C GLU A 567 -3.04 4.97 -23.34
N ILE A 568 -2.16 4.09 -23.79
CA ILE A 568 -1.11 3.56 -22.93
C ILE A 568 -0.19 4.72 -22.50
N GLY A 569 -0.14 4.98 -21.19
CA GLY A 569 0.60 6.10 -20.61
C GLY A 569 -0.28 7.23 -20.11
N GLU A 570 -1.53 7.33 -20.58
CA GLU A 570 -2.49 8.24 -19.97
C GLU A 570 -2.93 7.72 -18.62
N ILE A 571 -2.94 8.60 -17.64
CA ILE A 571 -3.31 8.29 -16.26
C ILE A 571 -4.20 9.39 -15.72
N LEU A 572 -5.32 9.01 -15.12
CA LEU A 572 -6.11 9.88 -14.29
C LEU A 572 -5.65 9.77 -12.84
N ILE A 573 -5.23 10.87 -12.28
CA ILE A 573 -4.84 10.99 -10.88
C ILE A 573 -5.93 11.75 -10.14
N ARG A 574 -6.53 11.08 -9.15
CA ARG A 574 -7.44 11.70 -8.19
C ARG A 574 -6.77 11.73 -6.82
N ARG A 575 -6.80 12.88 -6.20
CA ARG A 575 -6.32 13.09 -4.84
C ARG A 575 -7.41 13.75 -4.01
N ASP A 576 -7.52 13.35 -2.74
CA ASP A 576 -8.52 13.94 -1.86
C ASP A 576 -8.32 15.45 -1.72
N ARG A 577 -9.42 16.20 -1.73
CA ARG A 577 -9.47 17.68 -1.60
C ARG A 577 -8.82 18.44 -2.76
N GLU A 578 -8.48 17.77 -3.85
CA GLU A 578 -7.87 18.37 -5.04
C GLU A 578 -8.70 18.09 -6.29
N HIS A 579 -8.52 18.93 -7.29
CA HIS A 579 -9.12 18.68 -8.60
C HIS A 579 -8.43 17.49 -9.29
N PRO A 580 -9.15 16.64 -10.02
CA PRO A 580 -8.57 15.57 -10.80
C PRO A 580 -7.52 16.07 -11.79
N TYR A 581 -6.47 15.30 -11.99
CA TYR A 581 -5.38 15.62 -12.91
C TYR A 581 -5.20 14.49 -13.94
N LYS A 582 -5.14 14.86 -15.22
CA LYS A 582 -4.82 13.94 -16.30
C LYS A 582 -3.33 14.08 -16.63
N ALA A 583 -2.58 13.01 -16.40
CA ALA A 583 -1.14 12.94 -16.65
C ALA A 583 -0.83 11.98 -17.80
N PHE A 584 0.37 12.11 -18.34
CA PHE A 584 1.01 11.09 -19.16
C PHE A 584 2.33 10.71 -18.48
N LEU A 585 2.50 9.42 -18.16
CA LEU A 585 3.72 8.90 -17.57
C LEU A 585 4.47 8.03 -18.59
N PRO A 586 5.77 8.28 -18.78
CA PRO A 586 6.59 7.52 -19.72
C PRO A 586 6.79 6.07 -19.27
N ASP A 587 7.16 5.20 -20.19
CA ASP A 587 7.61 3.85 -19.88
C ASP A 587 8.98 3.90 -19.18
N ILE A 588 9.28 2.91 -18.33
CA ILE A 588 10.58 2.84 -17.62
C ILE A 588 11.77 2.88 -18.57
N SER A 589 11.62 2.41 -19.80
CA SER A 589 12.69 2.46 -20.82
C SER A 589 12.97 3.87 -21.35
N GLU A 590 12.09 4.83 -21.11
CA GLU A 590 12.25 6.22 -21.53
C GLU A 590 13.04 7.06 -20.48
N TYR A 591 13.31 6.50 -19.30
CA TYR A 591 14.11 7.16 -18.26
C TYR A 591 15.61 6.97 -18.55
N THR A 592 16.19 7.92 -19.25
CA THR A 592 17.55 7.83 -19.83
C THR A 592 18.69 7.65 -18.81
N TYR A 593 18.49 8.07 -17.56
CA TYR A 593 19.49 7.99 -16.49
C TYR A 593 19.33 6.76 -15.59
N TRP A 594 18.25 6.00 -15.75
CA TRP A 594 18.05 4.75 -15.02
C TRP A 594 18.48 3.57 -15.90
N THR A 595 19.64 3.04 -15.59
CA THR A 595 20.10 1.82 -16.27
C THR A 595 19.16 0.67 -15.91
N GLN A 596 18.58 0.06 -16.92
CA GLN A 596 17.85 -1.21 -16.76
C GLN A 596 18.91 -2.32 -16.74
N GLU A 597 19.50 -2.56 -15.59
CA GLU A 597 20.41 -3.67 -15.41
C GLU A 597 19.62 -4.96 -15.16
N ASN A 598 20.23 -6.09 -15.53
CA ASN A 598 19.68 -7.39 -15.15
C ASN A 598 19.71 -7.52 -13.61
N GLY A 599 18.74 -8.22 -13.05
CA GLY A 599 18.70 -8.50 -11.60
C GLY A 599 19.91 -9.30 -11.14
N ILE A 600 19.99 -9.47 -9.81
CA ILE A 600 20.96 -10.39 -9.22
C ILE A 600 20.59 -11.81 -9.67
N ASP A 601 21.60 -12.58 -10.12
CA ASP A 601 21.39 -13.98 -10.42
C ASP A 601 20.98 -14.73 -9.15
N GLU A 602 19.84 -15.39 -9.21
CA GLU A 602 19.37 -16.20 -8.10
C GLU A 602 20.26 -17.45 -7.95
N VAL A 603 20.91 -17.59 -6.82
CA VAL A 603 21.74 -18.75 -6.48
C VAL A 603 20.87 -19.84 -5.86
N VAL A 604 21.10 -21.09 -6.26
CA VAL A 604 20.48 -22.24 -5.59
C VAL A 604 21.10 -22.40 -4.20
N ASN A 605 20.28 -22.30 -3.16
CA ASN A 605 20.69 -22.43 -1.78
C ASN A 605 20.64 -23.89 -1.37
N LYS A 606 21.78 -24.44 -0.95
CA LYS A 606 21.82 -25.76 -0.28
C LYS A 606 21.31 -25.58 1.15
N ARG A 607 20.15 -26.15 1.44
CA ARG A 607 19.53 -26.13 2.77
C ARG A 607 19.73 -27.49 3.44
N ASP A 608 19.93 -27.47 4.76
CA ASP A 608 20.04 -28.68 5.57
C ASP A 608 18.72 -29.45 5.60
N GLU A 609 18.78 -30.69 6.06
CA GLU A 609 17.60 -31.50 6.31
C GLU A 609 16.76 -30.88 7.42
N VAL A 610 15.44 -30.99 7.29
CA VAL A 610 14.52 -30.40 8.25
C VAL A 610 14.47 -31.20 9.54
N HIS A 611 14.70 -30.58 10.68
CA HIS A 611 14.44 -31.17 11.97
C HIS A 611 12.94 -31.27 12.24
N ILE A 612 12.48 -32.44 12.60
CA ILE A 612 11.06 -32.76 12.74
C ILE A 612 10.78 -33.29 14.13
N PHE A 613 9.85 -32.71 14.85
CA PHE A 613 9.38 -33.19 16.13
C PHE A 613 8.73 -34.56 16.01
N ASP A 614 9.21 -35.55 16.78
CA ASP A 614 8.62 -36.90 16.81
C ASP A 614 7.71 -37.08 18.01
N ILE A 615 6.41 -36.99 17.77
CA ILE A 615 5.36 -37.14 18.79
C ILE A 615 5.41 -38.51 19.49
N GLN A 616 5.82 -39.58 18.77
CA GLN A 616 5.88 -40.92 19.35
C GLN A 616 7.04 -41.08 20.32
N GLU A 617 8.20 -40.54 19.94
CA GLU A 617 9.38 -40.54 20.82
C GLU A 617 9.11 -39.69 22.05
N TYR A 618 8.52 -38.51 21.88
CA TYR A 618 8.15 -37.59 22.96
C TYR A 618 7.18 -38.27 23.96
N VAL A 619 6.09 -38.86 23.50
CA VAL A 619 5.10 -39.52 24.36
C VAL A 619 5.71 -40.68 25.11
N LYS A 620 6.54 -41.50 24.45
CA LYS A 620 7.28 -42.61 25.10
C LYS A 620 8.22 -42.11 26.18
N LYS A 621 8.98 -41.03 25.92
CA LYS A 621 9.91 -40.40 26.86
C LYS A 621 9.18 -39.86 28.10
N VAL A 622 8.12 -39.03 27.90
CA VAL A 622 7.42 -38.42 29.01
C VAL A 622 6.68 -39.47 29.88
N LYS A 623 6.08 -40.50 29.23
CA LYS A 623 5.49 -41.60 29.98
C LYS A 623 6.53 -42.35 30.84
N LYS A 624 7.74 -42.59 30.30
CA LYS A 624 8.84 -43.20 31.04
C LYS A 624 9.27 -42.32 32.19
N GLU A 625 9.45 -41.04 32.00
CA GLU A 625 9.83 -40.08 33.06
C GLU A 625 8.78 -40.01 34.18
N LYS A 626 7.48 -39.94 33.83
CA LYS A 626 6.36 -39.97 34.80
C LYS A 626 6.34 -41.29 35.59
N MET A 627 6.60 -42.39 34.91
CA MET A 627 6.66 -43.71 35.58
C MET A 627 7.84 -43.81 36.52
N GLU A 628 9.06 -43.34 36.12
CA GLU A 628 10.21 -43.31 36.98
C GLU A 628 10.02 -42.40 38.19
N ALA A 629 9.39 -41.22 38.01
CA ALA A 629 9.03 -40.34 39.10
C ALA A 629 8.06 -40.98 40.08
N PHE A 630 7.01 -41.64 39.55
CA PHE A 630 6.03 -42.36 40.37
C PHE A 630 6.70 -43.53 41.16
N MET A 631 7.61 -44.30 40.52
CA MET A 631 8.35 -45.37 41.22
C MET A 631 9.24 -44.81 42.31
N ARG A 632 9.91 -43.68 42.11
CA ARG A 632 10.71 -43.00 43.15
C ARG A 632 9.85 -42.55 44.33
N GLU A 633 8.66 -41.97 44.07
CA GLU A 633 7.72 -41.56 45.12
C GLU A 633 7.22 -42.77 45.94
N GLN A 634 7.08 -43.95 45.32
CA GLN A 634 6.66 -45.19 45.98
C GLN A 634 7.83 -45.94 46.66
N GLY A 635 9.07 -45.37 46.68
CA GLY A 635 10.21 -45.94 47.37
C GLY A 635 10.89 -47.12 46.64
N PHE A 636 10.57 -47.35 45.33
CA PHE A 636 11.23 -48.37 44.54
C PHE A 636 12.59 -47.89 44.01
N ASN A 637 13.65 -48.66 44.30
CA ASN A 637 15.02 -48.32 43.90
C ASN A 637 15.19 -48.50 42.37
N THR A 638 15.25 -47.39 41.64
CA THR A 638 15.26 -47.33 40.15
C THR A 638 16.57 -47.89 39.54
N GLN A 639 17.66 -48.10 40.34
CA GLN A 639 18.91 -48.64 39.82
C GLN A 639 18.86 -50.14 39.43
N LYS A 640 17.92 -50.92 39.99
CA LYS A 640 17.72 -52.32 39.60
C LYS A 640 16.94 -52.49 38.29
N VAL A 641 16.12 -51.52 37.92
CA VAL A 641 15.31 -51.61 36.69
C VAL A 641 16.14 -51.28 35.45
N SER A 642 17.17 -50.45 35.57
CA SER A 642 18.06 -50.10 34.45
C SER A 642 19.00 -51.23 34.06
N SER A 643 19.37 -52.14 35.01
CA SER A 643 20.17 -53.34 34.71
C SER A 643 19.36 -54.43 34.03
N ASP A 644 18.07 -54.56 34.38
CA ASP A 644 17.15 -55.53 33.73
C ASP A 644 16.70 -55.09 32.31
N VAL A 645 16.60 -53.79 32.07
CA VAL A 645 16.31 -53.27 30.72
C VAL A 645 17.50 -53.43 29.76
N GLY A 646 18.74 -53.42 30.28
CA GLY A 646 19.96 -53.76 29.53
C GLY A 646 20.01 -55.20 29.05
N ALA A 647 19.39 -56.11 29.80
CA ALA A 647 19.34 -57.57 29.48
C ALA A 647 18.16 -57.91 28.53
N ILE A 648 17.15 -57.06 28.40
CA ILE A 648 15.93 -57.28 27.60
C ILE A 648 16.11 -56.85 26.11
N LYS A 649 17.26 -56.36 25.70
CA LYS A 649 17.55 -55.98 24.30
C LYS A 649 17.49 -57.13 23.27
N LYS A 650 17.00 -58.30 23.64
CA LYS A 650 16.88 -59.47 22.76
C LYS A 650 15.51 -60.18 22.76
N GLN A 651 14.40 -59.52 23.17
CA GLN A 651 13.05 -60.08 22.98
C GLN A 651 12.02 -59.05 22.52
N PRO A 652 11.05 -59.43 21.68
CA PRO A 652 10.28 -58.56 20.85
C PRO A 652 9.23 -57.73 21.59
N GLU A 653 8.77 -56.68 20.94
CA GLU A 653 7.85 -55.58 21.27
C GLU A 653 6.59 -55.92 22.12
N MET A 654 6.20 -57.20 22.20
CA MET A 654 5.00 -57.69 22.91
C MET A 654 5.02 -57.45 24.44
N LYS A 655 6.17 -57.34 25.09
CA LYS A 655 6.26 -57.14 26.55
C LYS A 655 6.10 -55.68 27.00
N VAL A 656 6.41 -54.72 26.15
CA VAL A 656 6.26 -53.31 26.46
C VAL A 656 4.77 -52.92 26.44
N ASP A 657 4.00 -53.45 25.48
CA ASP A 657 2.55 -53.18 25.38
C ASP A 657 1.76 -53.81 26.54
N GLU A 658 2.17 -55.00 27.02
CA GLU A 658 1.56 -55.60 28.22
C GLU A 658 1.87 -54.80 29.50
N LEU A 659 3.08 -54.24 29.60
CA LEU A 659 3.46 -53.40 30.72
C LEU A 659 2.69 -52.10 30.70
N ILE A 660 2.55 -51.47 29.54
CA ILE A 660 1.74 -50.26 29.33
C ILE A 660 0.28 -50.50 29.70
N LYS A 661 -0.30 -51.61 29.27
CA LYS A 661 -1.70 -51.99 29.65
C LYS A 661 -1.88 -52.17 31.16
N LYS A 662 -0.89 -52.73 31.87
CA LYS A 662 -0.96 -52.87 33.32
C LYS A 662 -0.84 -51.54 34.03
N ILE A 663 -0.08 -50.62 33.49
CA ILE A 663 0.11 -49.22 34.03
C ILE A 663 -1.18 -48.43 33.82
N ASP A 664 -1.73 -48.43 32.60
CA ASP A 664 -2.97 -47.74 32.29
C ASP A 664 -4.13 -48.24 33.19
N LYS A 665 -4.18 -49.52 33.46
CA LYS A 665 -5.16 -50.11 34.38
C LYS A 665 -5.00 -49.59 35.81
N LYS A 666 -3.76 -49.48 36.32
CA LYS A 666 -3.48 -48.95 37.65
C LYS A 666 -3.73 -47.46 37.78
N ILE A 667 -3.37 -46.67 36.75
CA ILE A 667 -3.65 -45.24 36.73
C ILE A 667 -5.16 -45.03 36.79
N LYS A 668 -5.97 -45.79 36.04
CA LYS A 668 -7.43 -45.72 36.07
C LYS A 668 -8.01 -46.09 37.45
N GLU A 669 -7.44 -47.12 38.08
CA GLU A 669 -7.84 -47.50 39.46
C GLU A 669 -7.57 -46.34 40.46
N ILE A 670 -6.48 -45.62 40.34
CA ILE A 670 -6.11 -44.49 41.17
C ILE A 670 -6.99 -43.27 40.87
N GLU A 671 -7.26 -42.96 39.62
CA GLU A 671 -8.17 -41.89 39.24
C GLU A 671 -9.59 -42.13 39.75
N ASP A 672 -10.10 -43.38 39.67
CA ASP A 672 -11.38 -43.81 40.21
C ASP A 672 -11.42 -43.69 41.75
N GLU A 673 -10.31 -43.96 42.45
CA GLU A 673 -10.21 -43.76 43.89
C GLU A 673 -10.13 -42.28 44.29
N GLU A 674 -9.42 -41.46 43.56
CA GLU A 674 -9.39 -40.00 43.79
C GLU A 674 -10.76 -39.36 43.56
N GLU A 675 -11.48 -39.80 42.55
CA GLU A 675 -12.83 -39.32 42.26
C GLU A 675 -13.82 -39.74 43.35
N LYS A 676 -13.69 -40.97 43.83
CA LYS A 676 -14.44 -41.46 44.96
C LYS A 676 -14.12 -40.66 46.24
N ASN A 677 -12.89 -40.30 46.48
CA ASN A 677 -12.45 -39.48 47.61
C ASN A 677 -12.91 -38.02 47.47
N LYS A 678 -12.87 -37.43 46.29
CA LYS A 678 -13.45 -36.10 46.04
C LYS A 678 -14.96 -36.08 46.27
N ASN A 679 -15.66 -37.11 45.84
CA ASN A 679 -17.11 -37.24 46.04
C ASN A 679 -17.48 -37.51 47.54
N ARG A 680 -16.65 -38.27 48.27
CA ARG A 680 -16.78 -38.41 49.75
C ARG A 680 -16.56 -37.06 50.47
N LYS A 681 -15.53 -36.30 50.09
CA LYS A 681 -15.29 -34.95 50.68
C LYS A 681 -16.46 -33.97 50.38
N LYS A 682 -17.02 -33.99 49.16
CA LYS A 682 -18.19 -33.21 48.80
C LYS A 682 -19.46 -33.63 49.61
N ARG A 683 -19.70 -34.94 49.80
CA ARG A 683 -20.82 -35.44 50.61
C ARG A 683 -20.67 -35.07 52.09
N ASN A 684 -19.47 -35.10 52.64
CA ASN A 684 -19.17 -34.72 54.02
C ASN A 684 -19.32 -33.18 54.21
N LYS A 685 -18.94 -32.38 53.21
CA LYS A 685 -19.13 -30.91 53.26
C LYS A 685 -20.61 -30.54 53.20
N ASN A 686 -21.41 -31.25 52.40
CA ASN A 686 -22.84 -31.03 52.32
C ASN A 686 -23.61 -31.54 53.56
N LYS A 687 -23.10 -32.57 54.27
CA LYS A 687 -23.64 -33.01 55.57
C LYS A 687 -23.31 -32.01 56.69
N ARG A 688 -22.13 -31.39 56.68
CA ARG A 688 -21.79 -30.33 57.69
C ARG A 688 -22.62 -29.06 57.48
N ASN A 689 -22.90 -28.67 56.24
CA ASN A 689 -23.73 -27.49 55.97
C ASN A 689 -25.25 -27.72 56.25
N LYS A 690 -25.72 -28.99 56.33
CA LYS A 690 -27.10 -29.29 56.74
C LYS A 690 -27.31 -29.35 58.27
N ASN A 691 -26.20 -29.50 59.03
CA ASN A 691 -26.27 -29.54 60.50
C ASN A 691 -25.94 -28.20 61.14
N SER A 692 -25.54 -27.17 60.38
CA SER A 692 -25.31 -25.79 60.89
C SER A 692 -26.48 -24.83 60.59
N GLY A 693 -27.61 -25.37 60.11
CA GLY A 693 -28.82 -24.60 59.80
C GLY A 693 -30.08 -25.11 60.57
N LYS A 694 -29.89 -25.59 61.83
CA LYS A 694 -30.96 -25.80 62.75
C LYS A 694 -30.71 -25.02 64.06
#